data_a4419f468cdcb3b0f12d17d94e219c10
#
_entry.id   a4419f468cdcb3b0f12d17d94e219c10
#
_cell.length_a   1.000
_cell.length_b   1.000
_cell.length_c   1.000
_cell.angle_alpha   90.00
_cell.angle_beta   90.00
_cell.angle_gamma   90.00
#
_symmetry.space_group_name_H-M   'P 1'
#
loop_
_entity.id
_entity.type
_entity.pdbx_description
1 polymer ?
#
loop_
_entity_poly.entity_id
_entity_poly.type
_entity_poly.pdbx_seq_one_letter_code
_entity_poly.pdbx_strand_id
1 'polypeptide(L)'
;MNYKYKLSQLYITVLIGLSQIIYAGTYKWVRIGNVEMKVVDNTDQDQLSGSRAVYYYYDNYQSFHLYNAGWHLGTTDWVDDTGTNWPIKVVGTATAGANENITMPIADDEGITLRQYRRYDPPTIKVDGDILNDPFPLAGDEVNPDKIPGTADLMMESTVNTIMGVTLKQKVLAWSSADYDDFIIYDWTFINNGNTDDDDEIELPGQNLDDVYFMRMNNFYSPGRGAPWYSTYGERVGDSLRMMYGYPARGPNSDYDDFGDPDKSKNFINTPFYVGEAFLHVDKSVADKSDDVTQPRMTGVNTVEIFWLKFEASSHSASELDNLYEVLQYGFGGPLFNLEYQTENVYNNTFHSLRMDEQGYKFPKEFPWWNWRAIAHTSSGPYDLAFGDSIRFVYAFVMGSISPEKGRELGKAWKEGTASWSGENNLPPQYIAHPDLYDDDNDYAKDCWIATGKDSLFKNAWAAQYAVQNNYELPVPPRAPSVDVRSLPDHIQINWGEESEVEPDFSGYRVYRSIGSADSSFTRIFECGGNSSIPVTHSYNDTSAQRGVAYFYYVTAFDDGISNAPSPDGEVHSLESGWNLNRTRAAAYRSRPSGTLKTVRVVPNPLNVNANNFPGEPNKIVFMDIPAYCTINIYTESGDLVKTIEHDSGSGDEIWGGNILDLQTVSKSGQLLVSGLYIAQITDNDSGEMAITKFVIIR
;
A
#
# COMPACT_ATOMS: atom_id res chain seq x y z
N MET A 1 15.25 57.13 15.60
CA MET A 1 14.72 56.19 16.59
C MET A 1 13.75 55.14 15.99
N ASN A 2 13.45 55.15 14.68
CA ASN A 2 12.44 54.27 14.06
C ASN A 2 12.98 53.07 13.27
N TYR A 3 14.30 52.83 13.25
CA TYR A 3 14.90 51.71 12.51
C TYR A 3 15.13 50.46 13.38
N LYS A 4 15.34 50.62 14.68
CA LYS A 4 15.54 49.49 15.60
C LYS A 4 14.25 48.77 15.96
N TYR A 5 13.11 49.44 15.91
CA TYR A 5 11.79 48.82 16.18
C TYR A 5 11.28 47.94 15.00
N LYS A 6 11.66 48.28 13.78
CA LYS A 6 11.28 47.48 12.62
C LYS A 6 12.10 46.19 12.47
N LEU A 7 13.36 46.18 12.94
CA LEU A 7 14.17 44.98 12.92
C LEU A 7 13.75 43.97 14.03
N SER A 8 13.35 44.47 15.21
CA SER A 8 12.86 43.57 16.27
C SER A 8 11.51 42.93 15.96
N GLN A 9 10.63 43.63 15.30
CA GLN A 9 9.34 43.07 14.81
C GLN A 9 9.57 42.07 13.65
N LEU A 10 10.55 42.33 12.79
CA LEU A 10 10.91 41.38 11.71
C LEU A 10 11.54 40.10 12.26
N TYR A 11 12.37 40.19 13.30
CA TYR A 11 12.94 39.01 13.98
C TYR A 11 11.92 38.22 14.77
N ILE A 12 10.96 38.89 15.44
CA ILE A 12 9.86 38.21 16.15
C ILE A 12 8.88 37.56 15.16
N THR A 13 8.59 38.18 14.01
CA THR A 13 7.71 37.60 13.00
C THR A 13 8.41 36.44 12.26
N VAL A 14 9.72 36.48 12.09
CA VAL A 14 10.50 35.36 11.51
C VAL A 14 10.70 34.23 12.54
N LEU A 15 10.83 34.49 13.83
CA LEU A 15 10.88 33.48 14.87
C LEU A 15 9.50 32.82 15.15
N ILE A 16 8.40 33.57 15.05
CA ILE A 16 7.06 33.01 15.15
C ILE A 16 6.66 32.29 13.85
N GLY A 17 7.21 32.67 12.69
CA GLY A 17 7.02 31.98 11.41
C GLY A 17 7.86 30.70 11.25
N LEU A 18 8.85 30.48 12.12
CA LEU A 18 9.67 29.27 12.12
C LEU A 18 9.20 28.22 13.14
N SER A 19 8.25 28.56 14.01
CA SER A 19 7.65 27.62 14.96
C SER A 19 6.40 26.89 14.45
N GLN A 20 5.99 27.12 13.21
CA GLN A 20 5.06 26.26 12.49
C GLN A 20 5.83 25.45 11.42
N ILE A 21 6.82 24.72 11.82
CA ILE A 21 7.22 23.54 11.07
C ILE A 21 6.08 22.55 11.32
N ILE A 22 5.15 22.46 10.37
CA ILE A 22 4.25 21.32 10.27
C ILE A 22 5.20 20.12 10.28
N TYR A 23 5.18 19.35 11.34
CA TYR A 23 5.94 18.12 11.45
C TYR A 23 5.32 17.16 10.44
N ALA A 24 5.84 17.13 9.24
CA ALA A 24 5.55 16.07 8.29
C ALA A 24 6.26 14.84 8.84
N GLY A 25 5.53 13.96 9.52
CA GLY A 25 6.09 12.78 10.17
C GLY A 25 6.96 11.96 9.21
N THR A 26 7.94 11.29 9.76
CA THR A 26 8.76 10.33 9.02
C THR A 26 7.88 9.18 8.56
N TYR A 27 8.02 8.75 7.31
CA TYR A 27 7.26 7.61 6.80
C TYR A 27 8.13 6.63 6.03
N LYS A 28 7.71 5.38 6.05
CA LYS A 28 8.27 4.30 5.24
C LYS A 28 7.14 3.50 4.57
N TRP A 29 7.49 2.77 3.50
CA TRP A 29 6.54 1.95 2.78
C TRP A 29 6.75 0.46 3.04
N VAL A 30 5.68 -0.25 3.38
CA VAL A 30 5.61 -1.69 3.21
C VAL A 30 5.30 -1.96 1.74
N ARG A 31 6.23 -2.63 1.03
CA ARG A 31 6.15 -2.93 -0.42
C ARG A 31 6.76 -4.28 -0.75
N ILE A 32 6.39 -5.29 0.01
CA ILE A 32 6.98 -6.64 -0.16
C ILE A 32 5.97 -7.69 -0.60
N GLY A 33 4.68 -7.44 -0.42
CA GLY A 33 3.58 -8.31 -0.81
C GLY A 33 2.63 -7.65 -1.81
N ASN A 34 1.42 -8.18 -1.90
CA ASN A 34 0.35 -7.62 -2.74
C ASN A 34 -0.25 -6.34 -2.17
N VAL A 35 -0.12 -6.14 -0.86
CA VAL A 35 -0.59 -4.94 -0.18
C VAL A 35 0.56 -3.98 0.02
N GLU A 36 0.44 -2.77 -0.55
CA GLU A 36 1.32 -1.66 -0.23
C GLU A 36 0.68 -0.76 0.83
N MET A 37 1.46 -0.37 1.84
CA MET A 37 0.98 0.56 2.86
C MET A 37 2.07 1.51 3.32
N LYS A 38 1.71 2.78 3.45
CA LYS A 38 2.54 3.79 4.09
C LYS A 38 2.39 3.68 5.61
N VAL A 39 3.48 3.56 6.31
CA VAL A 39 3.56 3.58 7.77
C VAL A 39 4.20 4.90 8.19
N VAL A 40 3.60 5.56 9.17
CA VAL A 40 4.04 6.88 9.67
C VAL A 40 4.43 6.76 11.14
N ASP A 41 5.42 7.52 11.57
CA ASP A 41 5.94 7.51 12.94
C ASP A 41 4.95 8.07 13.98
N ASN A 42 4.10 9.01 13.58
CA ASN A 42 3.12 9.65 14.45
C ASN A 42 1.81 8.86 14.59
N THR A 43 1.75 7.63 14.07
CA THR A 43 0.56 6.74 14.08
C THR A 43 -0.64 7.23 13.29
N ASP A 44 -0.55 8.39 12.68
CA ASP A 44 -1.60 8.94 11.82
C ASP A 44 -1.60 8.24 10.46
N GLN A 45 -2.72 7.65 10.10
CA GLN A 45 -2.95 7.00 8.81
C GLN A 45 -3.92 7.85 7.97
N ASP A 46 -3.71 9.16 7.94
CA ASP A 46 -4.52 10.09 7.18
C ASP A 46 -4.12 10.18 5.70
N GLN A 47 -5.08 10.51 4.85
CA GLN A 47 -4.85 10.81 3.44
C GLN A 47 -3.89 12.00 3.24
N LEU A 48 -3.93 13.01 4.11
CA LEU A 48 -3.04 14.17 4.04
C LEU A 48 -1.59 13.77 4.30
N SER A 49 -1.36 12.80 5.19
CA SER A 49 -0.06 12.15 5.38
C SER A 49 0.27 11.18 4.23
N GLY A 50 -0.68 10.94 3.30
CA GLY A 50 -0.54 10.07 2.15
C GLY A 50 -0.58 8.59 2.50
N SER A 51 -1.26 8.20 3.58
CA SER A 51 -1.53 6.79 3.88
C SER A 51 -2.37 6.17 2.79
N ARG A 52 -1.89 5.10 2.19
CA ARG A 52 -2.58 4.38 1.14
C ARG A 52 -2.31 2.91 1.32
N ALA A 53 -3.37 2.10 1.36
CA ALA A 53 -3.24 0.68 1.11
C ALA A 53 -3.60 0.44 -0.36
N VAL A 54 -2.70 -0.12 -1.10
CA VAL A 54 -2.86 -0.36 -2.54
C VAL A 54 -2.74 -1.84 -2.80
N TYR A 55 -3.71 -2.37 -3.56
CA TYR A 55 -3.60 -3.73 -4.06
C TYR A 55 -2.76 -3.72 -5.32
N TYR A 56 -1.71 -4.50 -5.36
CA TYR A 56 -0.68 -4.44 -6.39
C TYR A 56 -1.11 -4.87 -7.79
N TYR A 57 -2.19 -5.62 -7.87
CA TYR A 57 -2.67 -6.17 -9.14
C TYR A 57 -3.16 -5.14 -10.14
N TYR A 58 -3.41 -3.92 -9.67
CA TYR A 58 -4.02 -2.89 -10.48
C TYR A 58 -3.24 -1.61 -10.25
N ASP A 59 -2.21 -1.38 -11.03
CA ASP A 59 -1.44 -0.14 -10.98
C ASP A 59 -2.29 1.03 -11.44
N ASN A 60 -3.34 1.28 -10.67
CA ASN A 60 -4.17 2.45 -10.89
C ASN A 60 -3.77 3.47 -9.84
N TYR A 61 -3.21 4.57 -10.27
CA TYR A 61 -2.77 5.73 -9.49
C TYR A 61 -3.82 6.25 -8.49
N GLN A 62 -5.03 5.75 -8.53
CA GLN A 62 -6.15 6.13 -7.69
C GLN A 62 -6.64 5.01 -6.76
N SER A 63 -5.97 3.89 -6.68
CA SER A 63 -6.41 2.75 -5.88
C SER A 63 -5.90 2.80 -4.45
N PHE A 64 -6.29 3.81 -3.67
CA PHE A 64 -6.12 3.74 -2.23
C PHE A 64 -7.44 3.26 -1.59
N HIS A 65 -7.31 2.38 -0.61
CA HIS A 65 -8.45 1.69 0.01
C HIS A 65 -8.72 2.15 1.45
N LEU A 66 -7.88 3.04 1.97
CA LEU A 66 -8.00 3.63 3.29
C LEU A 66 -7.85 5.15 3.18
N TYR A 67 -8.86 5.90 3.60
CA TYR A 67 -8.81 7.36 3.58
C TYR A 67 -8.10 7.91 4.80
N ASN A 68 -8.54 7.50 5.98
CA ASN A 68 -7.86 7.73 7.24
C ASN A 68 -8.21 6.63 8.24
N ALA A 69 -7.31 6.41 9.17
CA ALA A 69 -7.52 5.50 10.28
C ALA A 69 -6.68 5.94 11.48
N GLY A 70 -7.15 5.67 12.67
CA GLY A 70 -6.43 6.03 13.90
C GLY A 70 -7.12 5.53 15.14
N TRP A 71 -6.48 5.82 16.27
CA TRP A 71 -6.97 5.49 17.60
C TRP A 71 -7.58 6.71 18.28
N HIS A 72 -8.60 6.49 19.08
CA HIS A 72 -9.14 7.45 20.02
C HIS A 72 -9.13 6.79 21.40
N LEU A 73 -8.65 7.53 22.38
CA LEU A 73 -8.54 7.10 23.77
C LEU A 73 -9.36 8.02 24.62
N GLY A 74 -10.13 7.48 25.55
CA GLY A 74 -10.91 8.26 26.51
C GLY A 74 -10.82 7.68 27.89
N THR A 75 -10.74 8.54 28.92
CA THR A 75 -10.69 8.19 30.34
C THR A 75 -11.54 9.15 31.17
N THR A 76 -11.88 8.74 32.37
CA THR A 76 -12.58 9.58 33.36
C THR A 76 -11.60 10.11 34.40
N ASP A 77 -12.00 11.19 35.11
CA ASP A 77 -11.27 11.80 36.27
C ASP A 77 -9.79 12.08 36.03
N TRP A 78 -9.45 12.54 34.83
CA TRP A 78 -8.07 12.83 34.43
C TRP A 78 -7.57 14.17 34.98
N VAL A 79 -6.35 14.20 35.50
CA VAL A 79 -5.72 15.43 36.02
C VAL A 79 -4.56 15.85 35.11
N ASP A 80 -4.57 17.10 34.65
CA ASP A 80 -3.46 17.62 33.83
C ASP A 80 -2.23 18.01 34.67
N ASP A 81 -1.14 18.37 33.99
CA ASP A 81 0.13 18.79 34.57
C ASP A 81 0.00 20.08 35.45
N THR A 82 -1.04 20.86 35.24
CA THR A 82 -1.36 22.04 36.06
C THR A 82 -2.13 21.69 37.33
N GLY A 83 -2.57 20.43 37.48
CA GLY A 83 -3.40 19.95 38.57
C GLY A 83 -4.91 20.19 38.36
N THR A 84 -5.32 20.53 37.15
CA THR A 84 -6.75 20.70 36.83
C THR A 84 -7.37 19.33 36.60
N ASN A 85 -8.48 19.07 37.32
CA ASN A 85 -9.25 17.83 37.10
C ASN A 85 -10.23 18.00 35.95
N TRP A 86 -10.15 17.09 34.99
CA TRP A 86 -11.06 16.93 33.89
C TRP A 86 -11.92 15.70 34.12
N PRO A 87 -13.25 15.86 34.30
CA PRO A 87 -14.15 14.70 34.48
C PRO A 87 -14.01 13.67 33.36
N ILE A 88 -13.71 14.15 32.13
CA ILE A 88 -13.44 13.33 30.94
C ILE A 88 -12.30 13.93 30.15
N LYS A 89 -11.41 13.06 29.69
CA LYS A 89 -10.37 13.37 28.69
C LYS A 89 -10.48 12.41 27.53
N VAL A 90 -10.44 12.96 26.29
CA VAL A 90 -10.38 12.17 25.06
C VAL A 90 -9.26 12.72 24.19
N VAL A 91 -8.47 11.83 23.61
CA VAL A 91 -7.42 12.15 22.61
C VAL A 91 -7.59 11.26 21.40
N GLY A 92 -7.28 11.77 20.20
CA GLY A 92 -7.33 11.03 18.95
C GLY A 92 -6.01 11.12 18.20
N THR A 93 -5.55 10.03 17.59
CA THR A 93 -4.30 9.98 16.82
C THR A 93 -4.51 10.20 15.32
N ALA A 94 -5.75 10.16 14.83
CA ALA A 94 -6.08 10.41 13.44
C ALA A 94 -7.12 11.52 13.36
N THR A 95 -6.63 12.72 13.15
CA THR A 95 -7.50 13.88 12.94
C THR A 95 -7.10 14.52 11.62
N ALA A 96 -7.90 14.33 10.59
CA ALA A 96 -7.73 15.05 9.35
C ALA A 96 -7.90 16.54 9.61
N GLY A 97 -6.80 17.28 9.61
CA GLY A 97 -6.81 18.72 9.78
C GLY A 97 -6.57 19.25 11.20
N ALA A 98 -6.32 18.40 12.19
CA ALA A 98 -5.94 18.90 13.51
C ALA A 98 -4.55 19.54 13.47
N ASN A 99 -4.50 20.82 13.74
CA ASN A 99 -3.27 21.60 13.87
C ASN A 99 -2.57 21.38 15.24
N GLU A 100 -2.92 20.37 16.00
CA GLU A 100 -2.39 20.13 17.33
C GLU A 100 -1.62 18.81 17.35
N ASN A 101 -0.42 18.88 17.89
CA ASN A 101 0.44 17.73 18.16
C ASN A 101 -0.15 16.94 19.35
N ILE A 102 -1.15 16.10 19.04
CA ILE A 102 -1.76 15.20 20.03
C ILE A 102 -0.88 13.99 20.27
N THR A 103 -0.04 13.66 19.30
CA THR A 103 0.94 12.58 19.34
C THR A 103 2.32 13.13 19.02
N MET A 104 3.30 12.73 19.83
CA MET A 104 4.70 13.15 19.72
C MET A 104 5.57 11.94 19.49
N PRO A 105 6.11 11.75 18.27
CA PRO A 105 7.02 10.66 17.97
C PRO A 105 8.28 10.76 18.80
N ILE A 106 8.67 9.64 19.41
CA ILE A 106 9.88 9.54 20.23
C ILE A 106 11.02 9.02 19.36
N ALA A 107 12.08 9.80 19.29
CA ALA A 107 13.30 9.40 18.62
C ALA A 107 14.13 8.48 19.54
N ASP A 108 14.81 7.51 18.95
CA ASP A 108 15.81 6.71 19.65
C ASP A 108 17.14 7.47 19.80
N ASP A 109 18.16 6.79 20.36
CA ASP A 109 19.50 7.37 20.60
C ASP A 109 20.21 7.87 19.31
N GLU A 110 19.74 7.45 18.13
CA GLU A 110 20.25 7.87 16.83
C GLU A 110 19.39 8.98 16.19
N GLY A 111 18.33 9.41 16.85
CA GLY A 111 17.39 10.41 16.37
C GLY A 111 16.38 9.85 15.34
N ILE A 112 16.14 8.55 15.36
CA ILE A 112 15.23 7.86 14.43
C ILE A 112 13.88 7.63 15.12
N THR A 113 12.79 8.10 14.51
CA THR A 113 11.41 7.95 15.00
C THR A 113 10.68 6.75 14.39
N LEU A 114 11.13 6.26 13.22
CA LEU A 114 10.57 5.10 12.53
C LEU A 114 11.68 4.20 12.01
N ARG A 115 11.83 3.03 12.61
CA ARG A 115 12.78 2.00 12.16
C ARG A 115 12.11 0.99 11.26
N GLN A 116 12.91 0.44 10.32
CA GLN A 116 12.54 -0.69 9.49
C GLN A 116 13.60 -1.77 9.57
N TYR A 117 13.18 -2.97 9.94
CA TYR A 117 14.01 -4.17 9.94
C TYR A 117 13.57 -5.10 8.82
N ARG A 118 14.54 -5.67 8.12
CA ARG A 118 14.31 -6.68 7.09
C ARG A 118 15.03 -7.97 7.47
N ARG A 119 14.43 -9.09 7.08
CA ARG A 119 15.04 -10.41 7.26
C ARG A 119 16.24 -10.60 6.34
N TYR A 120 16.14 -10.12 5.11
CA TYR A 120 17.17 -10.21 4.07
C TYR A 120 17.42 -8.87 3.41
N ASP A 121 18.61 -8.72 2.81
CA ASP A 121 18.86 -7.62 1.89
C ASP A 121 17.85 -7.66 0.74
N PRO A 122 17.30 -6.51 0.32
CA PRO A 122 16.45 -6.46 -0.85
C PRO A 122 17.20 -6.95 -2.10
N PRO A 123 16.60 -7.83 -2.92
CA PRO A 123 17.24 -8.28 -4.15
C PRO A 123 17.45 -7.10 -5.12
N THR A 124 18.57 -7.08 -5.82
CA THR A 124 18.83 -6.06 -6.84
C THR A 124 18.04 -6.38 -8.11
N ILE A 125 17.36 -5.37 -8.66
CA ILE A 125 16.60 -5.49 -9.90
C ILE A 125 17.26 -4.60 -10.96
N LYS A 126 17.65 -5.20 -12.10
CA LYS A 126 18.23 -4.47 -13.22
C LYS A 126 17.49 -4.78 -14.51
N VAL A 127 17.27 -3.76 -15.33
CA VAL A 127 16.78 -3.90 -16.69
C VAL A 127 17.69 -3.05 -17.59
N ASP A 128 18.34 -3.68 -18.55
CA ASP A 128 19.27 -3.04 -19.50
C ASP A 128 20.35 -2.17 -18.82
N GLY A 129 20.80 -2.60 -17.63
CA GLY A 129 21.83 -1.91 -16.84
C GLY A 129 21.30 -0.93 -15.80
N ASP A 130 20.06 -0.49 -15.91
CA ASP A 130 19.44 0.42 -14.94
C ASP A 130 18.99 -0.34 -13.68
N ILE A 131 19.35 0.19 -12.51
CA ILE A 131 18.91 -0.35 -11.20
C ILE A 131 17.55 0.26 -10.87
N LEU A 132 16.57 -0.61 -10.62
CA LEU A 132 15.16 -0.22 -10.40
C LEU A 132 14.74 -0.28 -8.94
N ASN A 133 15.63 -0.65 -8.04
CA ASN A 133 15.31 -0.74 -6.61
C ASN A 133 15.02 0.62 -5.99
N ASP A 134 14.13 0.63 -5.01
CA ASP A 134 14.07 1.73 -4.06
C ASP A 134 15.41 1.82 -3.31
N PRO A 135 15.86 3.04 -2.93
CA PRO A 135 17.09 3.20 -2.15
C PRO A 135 17.02 2.41 -0.84
N PHE A 136 18.08 1.65 -0.55
CA PHE A 136 18.26 0.90 0.71
C PHE A 136 19.76 0.78 1.03
N PRO A 137 20.21 0.96 2.29
CA PRO A 137 19.41 1.40 3.44
C PRO A 137 19.17 2.92 3.44
N LEU A 138 17.99 3.32 3.87
CA LEU A 138 17.70 4.69 4.28
C LEU A 138 17.92 4.84 5.81
N ALA A 139 17.87 6.06 6.33
CA ALA A 139 17.96 6.27 7.78
C ALA A 139 16.93 5.41 8.53
N GLY A 140 17.41 4.65 9.51
CA GLY A 140 16.61 3.71 10.29
C GLY A 140 16.25 2.40 9.59
N ASP A 141 16.84 2.10 8.41
CA ASP A 141 16.72 0.78 7.76
C ASP A 141 17.88 -0.12 8.16
N GLU A 142 17.57 -1.36 8.50
CA GLU A 142 18.56 -2.36 8.92
C GLU A 142 18.15 -3.76 8.46
N VAL A 143 19.11 -4.57 8.04
CA VAL A 143 18.93 -6.02 7.90
C VAL A 143 19.25 -6.66 9.23
N ASN A 144 18.23 -7.05 9.97
CA ASN A 144 18.40 -7.61 11.31
C ASN A 144 17.23 -8.55 11.66
N PRO A 145 17.33 -9.84 11.29
CA PRO A 145 16.28 -10.81 11.55
C PRO A 145 16.03 -11.01 13.06
N ASP A 146 17.01 -10.81 13.92
CA ASP A 146 16.88 -10.99 15.39
C ASP A 146 15.91 -9.98 16.03
N LYS A 147 15.64 -8.87 15.35
CA LYS A 147 14.66 -7.85 15.80
C LYS A 147 13.23 -8.19 15.39
N ILE A 148 13.06 -9.05 14.40
CA ILE A 148 11.76 -9.38 13.81
C ILE A 148 11.15 -10.55 14.56
N PRO A 149 9.96 -10.43 15.13
CA PRO A 149 9.30 -11.56 15.78
C PRO A 149 8.87 -12.60 14.75
N GLY A 150 9.11 -13.87 15.04
CA GLY A 150 8.78 -14.99 14.17
C GLY A 150 9.49 -14.94 12.83
N THR A 151 8.73 -15.13 11.76
CA THR A 151 9.27 -15.29 10.40
C THR A 151 8.84 -14.19 9.42
N ALA A 152 8.42 -13.02 9.91
CA ALA A 152 8.09 -11.91 9.03
C ALA A 152 9.32 -11.45 8.21
N ASP A 153 9.10 -11.02 6.98
CA ASP A 153 10.16 -10.54 6.10
C ASP A 153 10.52 -9.07 6.37
N LEU A 154 9.57 -8.33 6.94
CA LEU A 154 9.71 -6.93 7.25
C LEU A 154 8.99 -6.61 8.56
N MET A 155 9.64 -5.82 9.42
CA MET A 155 9.03 -5.16 10.56
C MET A 155 9.35 -3.66 10.55
N MET A 156 8.36 -2.84 10.85
CA MET A 156 8.58 -1.43 11.20
C MET A 156 8.15 -1.19 12.63
N GLU A 157 8.84 -0.28 13.32
CA GLU A 157 8.47 0.12 14.68
C GLU A 157 8.60 1.62 14.89
N SER A 158 7.68 2.17 15.68
CA SER A 158 7.70 3.54 16.18
C SER A 158 7.09 3.61 17.58
N THR A 159 7.43 4.68 18.29
CA THR A 159 6.87 4.98 19.61
C THR A 159 6.38 6.42 19.60
N VAL A 160 5.19 6.67 20.15
CA VAL A 160 4.66 8.03 20.31
C VAL A 160 4.07 8.21 21.68
N ASN A 161 4.25 9.39 22.25
CA ASN A 161 3.52 9.81 23.45
C ASN A 161 2.27 10.60 23.05
N THR A 162 1.27 10.57 23.89
CA THR A 162 0.04 11.36 23.76
C THR A 162 -0.08 12.36 24.88
N ILE A 163 -0.74 13.48 24.64
CA ILE A 163 -1.01 14.48 25.70
C ILE A 163 -1.86 13.94 26.87
N MET A 164 -2.33 12.69 26.80
CA MET A 164 -3.00 12.02 27.92
C MET A 164 -2.02 11.34 28.88
N GLY A 165 -0.75 11.20 28.51
CA GLY A 165 0.26 10.42 29.26
C GLY A 165 0.20 8.92 28.93
N VAL A 166 -0.30 8.57 27.76
CA VAL A 166 -0.29 7.20 27.23
C VAL A 166 0.69 7.10 26.08
N THR A 167 1.66 6.22 26.18
CA THR A 167 2.61 5.89 25.13
C THR A 167 2.04 4.77 24.25
N LEU A 168 2.07 4.96 22.95
CA LEU A 168 1.73 3.97 21.94
C LEU A 168 3.00 3.43 21.30
N LYS A 169 3.21 2.12 21.40
CA LYS A 169 4.24 1.41 20.64
C LYS A 169 3.60 0.66 19.49
N GLN A 170 4.05 0.97 18.28
CA GLN A 170 3.58 0.36 17.04
C GLN A 170 4.63 -0.61 16.51
N LYS A 171 4.21 -1.82 16.13
CA LYS A 171 4.96 -2.72 15.27
C LYS A 171 4.08 -3.08 14.08
N VAL A 172 4.68 -3.05 12.89
CA VAL A 172 4.01 -3.39 11.64
C VAL A 172 4.77 -4.52 10.99
N LEU A 173 4.09 -5.64 10.75
CA LEU A 173 4.68 -6.89 10.25
C LEU A 173 4.11 -7.24 8.89
N ALA A 174 4.97 -7.69 7.97
CA ALA A 174 4.56 -8.13 6.64
C ALA A 174 5.41 -9.30 6.14
N TRP A 175 4.79 -10.11 5.28
CA TRP A 175 5.39 -11.26 4.59
C TRP A 175 5.28 -11.07 3.09
N SER A 176 6.17 -11.69 2.34
CA SER A 176 6.25 -11.58 0.88
C SER A 176 5.76 -12.83 0.13
N SER A 177 5.58 -13.95 0.82
CA SER A 177 5.10 -15.20 0.21
C SER A 177 3.62 -15.15 -0.13
N ALA A 178 3.22 -15.80 -1.22
CA ALA A 178 1.90 -15.72 -1.82
C ALA A 178 0.71 -16.08 -0.89
N ASP A 179 0.95 -16.88 0.17
CA ASP A 179 -0.09 -17.24 1.14
C ASP A 179 -0.28 -16.17 2.23
N TYR A 180 0.64 -15.18 2.33
CA TYR A 180 0.71 -14.22 3.44
C TYR A 180 0.96 -12.78 2.97
N ASP A 181 0.90 -12.50 1.69
CA ASP A 181 1.22 -11.20 1.09
C ASP A 181 0.01 -10.26 0.89
N ASP A 182 -1.19 -10.73 1.27
CA ASP A 182 -2.46 -10.00 1.16
C ASP A 182 -2.90 -9.32 2.46
N PHE A 183 -2.04 -9.30 3.47
CA PHE A 183 -2.31 -8.61 4.74
C PHE A 183 -1.06 -8.00 5.36
N ILE A 184 -1.28 -7.01 6.24
CA ILE A 184 -0.26 -6.37 7.07
C ILE A 184 -0.78 -6.38 8.51
N ILE A 185 0.03 -6.89 9.45
CA ILE A 185 -0.33 -6.96 10.86
C ILE A 185 0.22 -5.72 11.59
N TYR A 186 -0.64 -5.11 12.38
CA TYR A 186 -0.32 -4.05 13.33
C TYR A 186 -0.44 -4.59 14.75
N ASP A 187 0.65 -4.50 15.50
CA ASP A 187 0.75 -4.91 16.90
C ASP A 187 1.01 -3.67 17.76
N TRP A 188 0.02 -3.27 18.53
CA TRP A 188 0.02 -2.07 19.33
C TRP A 188 0.10 -2.37 20.81
N THR A 189 0.95 -1.64 21.52
CA THR A 189 0.96 -1.66 22.97
C THR A 189 0.75 -0.23 23.49
N PHE A 190 -0.26 -0.05 24.31
CA PHE A 190 -0.57 1.20 25.00
C PHE A 190 -0.10 1.11 26.43
N ILE A 191 0.68 2.10 26.89
CA ILE A 191 1.31 2.12 28.20
C ILE A 191 0.95 3.41 28.91
N ASN A 192 0.34 3.34 30.07
CA ASN A 192 0.12 4.48 30.95
C ASN A 192 1.45 4.81 31.69
N ASN A 193 2.30 5.64 31.10
CA ASN A 193 3.59 6.03 31.71
C ASN A 193 3.63 7.48 32.16
N GLY A 194 2.57 8.26 31.90
CA GLY A 194 2.44 9.63 32.33
C GLY A 194 3.29 10.65 31.56
N ASN A 195 4.04 10.23 30.54
CA ASN A 195 4.80 11.12 29.68
C ASN A 195 3.87 11.73 28.61
N THR A 196 3.82 13.05 28.52
CA THR A 196 2.89 13.78 27.65
C THR A 196 3.54 14.46 26.45
N ASP A 197 4.88 14.43 26.34
CA ASP A 197 5.65 15.06 25.26
C ASP A 197 6.78 14.17 24.71
N ASP A 198 7.83 14.75 24.12
CA ASP A 198 8.90 14.03 23.45
C ASP A 198 10.23 13.99 24.24
N ASP A 199 10.21 14.43 25.51
CA ASP A 199 11.38 14.34 26.36
C ASP A 199 11.30 13.18 27.39
N ASP A 200 12.36 13.01 28.21
CA ASP A 200 12.44 11.91 29.17
C ASP A 200 11.80 12.24 30.55
N GLU A 201 11.29 13.46 30.74
CA GLU A 201 10.59 13.83 31.97
C GLU A 201 9.17 13.23 31.96
N ILE A 202 8.62 13.02 33.13
CA ILE A 202 7.25 12.45 33.26
C ILE A 202 6.39 13.52 33.93
N GLU A 203 5.47 14.10 33.17
CA GLU A 203 4.58 15.20 33.59
C GLU A 203 3.48 14.73 34.53
N LEU A 204 3.02 13.48 34.38
CA LEU A 204 1.90 12.90 35.14
C LEU A 204 2.33 11.67 35.96
N PRO A 205 3.32 11.81 36.89
CA PRO A 205 3.86 10.67 37.60
C PRO A 205 2.83 10.06 38.54
N GLY A 206 2.61 8.74 38.42
CA GLY A 206 1.74 7.98 39.31
C GLY A 206 0.24 8.16 39.07
N GLN A 207 -0.14 8.80 37.94
CA GLN A 207 -1.54 8.94 37.56
C GLN A 207 -2.11 7.60 37.08
N ASN A 208 -3.25 7.21 37.64
CA ASN A 208 -4.07 6.11 37.11
C ASN A 208 -5.05 6.65 36.09
N LEU A 209 -5.44 5.81 35.16
CA LEU A 209 -6.48 6.09 34.17
C LEU A 209 -7.63 5.11 34.40
N ASP A 210 -8.81 5.66 34.67
CA ASP A 210 -10.00 4.89 35.01
C ASP A 210 -10.97 4.85 33.82
N ASP A 211 -11.71 3.74 33.69
CA ASP A 211 -12.71 3.55 32.65
C ASP A 211 -12.18 3.85 31.23
N VAL A 212 -10.99 3.36 30.90
CA VAL A 212 -10.34 3.66 29.61
C VAL A 212 -11.00 2.90 28.48
N TYR A 213 -11.40 3.62 27.44
CA TYR A 213 -11.84 3.06 26.17
C TYR A 213 -10.85 3.36 25.05
N PHE A 214 -10.61 2.36 24.23
CA PHE A 214 -9.78 2.43 23.01
C PHE A 214 -10.69 2.20 21.81
N MET A 215 -10.88 3.23 21.00
CA MET A 215 -11.65 3.15 19.77
C MET A 215 -10.75 3.20 18.55
N ARG A 216 -10.85 2.23 17.69
CA ARG A 216 -10.25 2.24 16.38
C ARG A 216 -11.26 2.77 15.35
N MET A 217 -10.81 3.70 14.52
CA MET A 217 -11.59 4.26 13.44
C MET A 217 -10.96 3.94 12.10
N ASN A 218 -11.78 3.55 11.14
CA ASN A 218 -11.38 3.31 9.77
C ASN A 218 -12.37 3.92 8.79
N ASN A 219 -11.83 4.65 7.83
CA ASN A 219 -12.58 5.12 6.69
C ASN A 219 -12.10 4.36 5.45
N PHE A 220 -12.77 3.25 5.16
CA PHE A 220 -12.51 2.50 3.93
C PHE A 220 -12.94 3.31 2.72
N TYR A 221 -12.13 3.26 1.67
CA TYR A 221 -12.33 4.08 0.49
C TYR A 221 -12.26 3.25 -0.78
N SER A 222 -13.17 3.48 -1.75
CA SER A 222 -13.10 2.87 -3.07
C SER A 222 -12.54 3.83 -4.10
N PRO A 223 -11.56 3.45 -4.90
CA PRO A 223 -10.97 4.30 -5.94
C PRO A 223 -11.82 4.38 -7.22
N GLY A 224 -13.13 4.44 -7.13
CA GLY A 224 -14.02 4.57 -8.29
C GLY A 224 -14.07 5.97 -8.89
N ARG A 225 -14.63 6.10 -10.11
CA ARG A 225 -14.79 7.37 -10.81
C ARG A 225 -15.69 8.35 -10.05
N GLY A 226 -15.10 9.21 -9.26
CA GLY A 226 -15.75 10.42 -8.77
C GLY A 226 -16.52 10.34 -7.46
N ALA A 227 -16.72 9.17 -6.86
CA ALA A 227 -17.22 9.07 -5.51
C ALA A 227 -16.83 7.73 -4.87
N PRO A 228 -16.17 7.77 -3.72
CA PRO A 228 -15.77 6.58 -3.00
C PRO A 228 -16.90 6.05 -2.16
N TRP A 229 -17.57 5.04 -2.61
CA TRP A 229 -18.66 4.44 -1.87
C TRP A 229 -18.27 3.02 -1.45
N TYR A 230 -18.09 2.83 -0.16
CA TYR A 230 -18.02 1.52 0.42
C TYR A 230 -19.25 1.25 1.27
N SER A 231 -19.87 0.11 1.06
CA SER A 231 -20.67 -0.49 2.10
C SER A 231 -19.73 -1.14 3.10
N THR A 232 -19.88 -0.80 4.36
CA THR A 232 -19.05 -1.30 5.44
C THR A 232 -19.86 -2.26 6.32
N TYR A 233 -19.25 -3.38 6.67
CA TYR A 233 -19.82 -4.42 7.51
C TYR A 233 -18.90 -4.79 8.64
N GLY A 234 -19.50 -5.18 9.78
CA GLY A 234 -18.82 -5.91 10.83
C GLY A 234 -19.29 -7.36 10.81
N GLU A 235 -18.35 -8.29 10.88
CA GLU A 235 -18.68 -9.71 10.92
C GLU A 235 -17.77 -10.45 11.91
N ARG A 236 -18.39 -11.31 12.74
CA ARG A 236 -17.67 -12.26 13.57
C ARG A 236 -17.88 -13.65 13.01
N VAL A 237 -16.76 -14.33 12.75
CA VAL A 237 -16.77 -15.71 12.29
C VAL A 237 -16.12 -16.60 13.36
N GLY A 238 -16.93 -17.41 14.04
CA GLY A 238 -16.46 -18.14 15.21
C GLY A 238 -16.09 -17.19 16.36
N ASP A 239 -15.17 -17.64 17.23
CA ASP A 239 -14.77 -16.87 18.41
C ASP A 239 -13.53 -15.99 18.16
N SER A 240 -12.78 -16.21 17.09
CA SER A 240 -11.47 -15.62 16.89
C SER A 240 -11.40 -14.57 15.78
N LEU A 241 -12.23 -14.62 14.76
CA LEU A 241 -12.22 -13.64 13.68
C LEU A 241 -13.27 -12.56 13.88
N ARG A 242 -12.82 -11.33 14.13
CA ARG A 242 -13.63 -10.13 14.38
C ARG A 242 -13.18 -9.07 13.37
N MET A 243 -13.98 -8.83 12.34
CA MET A 243 -13.56 -8.01 11.21
C MET A 243 -14.60 -6.96 10.83
N MET A 244 -14.13 -5.73 10.64
CA MET A 244 -14.84 -4.70 9.88
C MET A 244 -14.29 -4.69 8.46
N TYR A 245 -15.14 -4.73 7.46
CA TYR A 245 -14.71 -4.70 6.07
C TYR A 245 -15.63 -3.85 5.20
N GLY A 246 -15.06 -3.33 4.14
CA GLY A 246 -15.77 -2.58 3.13
C GLY A 246 -15.59 -3.19 1.74
N TYR A 247 -16.52 -2.88 0.85
CA TYR A 247 -16.45 -3.22 -0.56
C TYR A 247 -17.17 -2.15 -1.40
N PRO A 248 -16.84 -2.00 -2.69
CA PRO A 248 -17.53 -1.10 -3.58
C PRO A 248 -19.00 -1.51 -3.68
N ALA A 249 -19.89 -0.64 -3.23
CA ALA A 249 -21.33 -0.89 -3.26
C ALA A 249 -21.97 -0.22 -4.46
N ARG A 250 -23.10 -0.77 -4.92
CA ARG A 250 -23.95 -0.12 -5.90
C ARG A 250 -24.69 1.03 -5.22
N GLY A 251 -24.46 2.28 -5.68
CA GLY A 251 -25.20 3.43 -5.16
C GLY A 251 -26.57 3.57 -5.82
N PRO A 252 -27.40 4.50 -5.33
CA PRO A 252 -28.76 4.71 -5.87
C PRO A 252 -28.81 5.44 -7.20
N ASN A 253 -27.69 5.99 -7.68
CA ASN A 253 -27.61 6.70 -8.95
C ASN A 253 -26.84 5.86 -9.95
N SER A 254 -27.55 5.09 -10.74
CA SER A 254 -27.07 4.08 -11.69
C SER A 254 -26.04 4.53 -12.71
N ASP A 255 -25.75 5.82 -12.87
CA ASP A 255 -24.82 6.31 -13.89
C ASP A 255 -23.36 6.29 -13.44
N TYR A 256 -23.07 6.08 -12.12
CA TYR A 256 -21.72 6.13 -11.55
C TYR A 256 -21.36 4.89 -10.69
N ASP A 257 -22.32 4.03 -10.40
CA ASP A 257 -22.21 3.09 -9.28
C ASP A 257 -22.40 1.62 -9.69
N ASP A 258 -21.81 1.24 -10.80
CA ASP A 258 -21.70 -0.17 -11.13
C ASP A 258 -20.71 -0.86 -10.18
N PHE A 259 -21.18 -1.90 -9.49
CA PHE A 259 -20.36 -2.68 -8.59
C PHE A 259 -19.09 -3.18 -9.27
N GLY A 260 -17.93 -2.85 -8.68
CA GLY A 260 -16.62 -3.12 -9.24
C GLY A 260 -16.12 -2.08 -10.25
N ASP A 261 -16.86 -0.98 -10.53
CA ASP A 261 -16.49 0.09 -11.47
C ASP A 261 -15.94 -0.47 -12.80
N PRO A 262 -16.76 -1.15 -13.61
CA PRO A 262 -16.30 -1.77 -14.84
C PRO A 262 -15.93 -0.72 -15.90
N ASP A 263 -14.71 -0.79 -16.43
CA ASP A 263 -14.22 0.12 -17.47
C ASP A 263 -14.52 -0.41 -18.88
N LYS A 264 -15.58 0.11 -19.49
CA LYS A 264 -15.96 -0.25 -20.86
C LYS A 264 -14.90 0.04 -21.92
N SER A 265 -13.97 0.97 -21.64
CA SER A 265 -12.88 1.30 -22.58
C SER A 265 -11.73 0.31 -22.50
N LYS A 266 -11.47 -0.22 -21.31
CA LYS A 266 -10.32 -1.10 -21.03
C LYS A 266 -10.70 -2.59 -20.97
N ASN A 267 -11.99 -2.93 -21.00
CA ASN A 267 -12.49 -4.30 -20.79
C ASN A 267 -11.99 -4.87 -19.46
N PHE A 268 -12.22 -4.15 -18.37
CA PHE A 268 -11.63 -4.45 -17.08
C PHE A 268 -12.55 -4.06 -15.92
N ILE A 269 -12.47 -4.76 -14.82
CA ILE A 269 -13.10 -4.39 -13.55
C ILE A 269 -12.10 -3.62 -12.72
N ASN A 270 -12.31 -2.33 -12.49
CA ASN A 270 -11.33 -1.46 -11.83
C ASN A 270 -11.25 -1.66 -10.31
N THR A 271 -12.36 -1.99 -9.65
CA THR A 271 -12.43 -2.02 -8.18
C THR A 271 -13.10 -3.28 -7.64
N PRO A 272 -12.57 -4.49 -7.91
CA PRO A 272 -13.16 -5.73 -7.42
C PRO A 272 -12.76 -6.05 -5.97
N PHE A 273 -12.33 -5.06 -5.19
CA PHE A 273 -11.63 -5.25 -3.92
C PHE A 273 -12.57 -5.28 -2.72
N TYR A 274 -12.25 -6.14 -1.80
CA TYR A 274 -12.68 -6.11 -0.42
C TYR A 274 -11.51 -5.68 0.45
N VAL A 275 -11.75 -4.78 1.39
CA VAL A 275 -10.75 -4.28 2.34
C VAL A 275 -11.28 -4.44 3.74
N GLY A 276 -10.46 -4.95 4.65
CA GLY A 276 -10.88 -5.21 6.02
C GLY A 276 -9.83 -4.87 7.05
N GLU A 277 -10.29 -4.67 8.28
CA GLU A 277 -9.49 -4.67 9.47
C GLU A 277 -10.03 -5.77 10.41
N ALA A 278 -9.20 -6.78 10.63
CA ALA A 278 -9.52 -7.92 11.48
C ALA A 278 -8.79 -7.79 12.82
N PHE A 279 -9.53 -7.81 13.93
CA PHE A 279 -8.93 -7.88 15.26
C PHE A 279 -8.52 -9.31 15.56
N LEU A 280 -7.24 -9.51 15.80
CA LEU A 280 -6.60 -10.82 15.97
C LEU A 280 -6.30 -11.11 17.43
N HIS A 281 -6.08 -10.06 18.23
CA HIS A 281 -5.84 -10.15 19.66
C HIS A 281 -6.22 -8.84 20.35
N VAL A 282 -6.86 -8.96 21.51
CA VAL A 282 -7.14 -7.86 22.44
C VAL A 282 -6.89 -8.40 23.86
N ASP A 283 -5.97 -7.80 24.59
CA ASP A 283 -5.73 -8.19 25.99
C ASP A 283 -7.02 -8.16 26.80
N LYS A 284 -7.28 -9.21 27.56
CA LYS A 284 -8.48 -9.31 28.39
C LYS A 284 -8.47 -8.31 29.54
N SER A 285 -7.31 -8.06 30.11
CA SER A 285 -7.08 -7.05 31.14
C SER A 285 -5.58 -6.73 31.25
N VAL A 286 -5.23 -5.79 32.11
CA VAL A 286 -3.84 -5.49 32.46
C VAL A 286 -3.10 -6.72 33.01
N ALA A 287 -3.77 -7.53 33.82
CA ALA A 287 -3.18 -8.71 34.47
C ALA A 287 -3.31 -9.99 33.63
N ASP A 288 -4.30 -10.08 32.76
CA ASP A 288 -4.56 -11.23 31.89
C ASP A 288 -4.35 -10.84 30.42
N LYS A 289 -3.21 -11.27 29.86
CA LYS A 289 -2.80 -10.99 28.48
C LYS A 289 -3.31 -12.00 27.46
N SER A 290 -4.23 -12.88 27.85
CA SER A 290 -4.94 -13.73 26.91
C SER A 290 -5.91 -12.92 26.05
N ASP A 291 -6.23 -13.44 24.85
CA ASP A 291 -7.17 -12.79 23.95
C ASP A 291 -8.59 -12.75 24.56
N ASP A 292 -9.18 -11.57 24.62
CA ASP A 292 -10.59 -11.40 24.95
C ASP A 292 -11.43 -11.45 23.67
N VAL A 293 -11.97 -12.61 23.39
CA VAL A 293 -12.81 -12.83 22.20
C VAL A 293 -14.10 -12.00 22.21
N THR A 294 -14.46 -11.36 23.34
CA THR A 294 -15.62 -10.45 23.42
C THR A 294 -15.32 -9.03 22.98
N GLN A 295 -14.02 -8.69 22.82
CA GLN A 295 -13.55 -7.39 22.33
C GLN A 295 -13.20 -7.43 20.83
N PRO A 296 -13.31 -6.34 20.10
CA PRO A 296 -13.97 -5.09 20.49
C PRO A 296 -15.42 -5.32 20.86
N ARG A 297 -15.86 -4.63 21.90
CA ARG A 297 -17.22 -4.83 22.45
C ARG A 297 -18.27 -4.03 21.67
N MET A 298 -17.86 -2.95 21.01
CA MET A 298 -18.74 -2.09 20.24
C MET A 298 -18.21 -1.94 18.81
N THR A 299 -19.11 -2.06 17.85
CA THR A 299 -18.88 -1.73 16.46
C THR A 299 -19.94 -0.80 15.95
N GLY A 300 -19.59 0.08 15.06
CA GLY A 300 -20.53 0.99 14.46
C GLY A 300 -20.08 1.44 13.08
N VAL A 301 -21.01 1.97 12.31
CA VAL A 301 -20.77 2.63 11.05
C VAL A 301 -21.48 3.96 11.05
N ASN A 302 -20.79 5.02 10.66
CA ASN A 302 -21.36 6.35 10.63
C ASN A 302 -21.05 7.09 9.33
N THR A 303 -21.78 8.17 9.07
CA THR A 303 -21.50 9.07 7.94
C THR A 303 -20.47 10.14 8.31
N VAL A 304 -19.66 10.56 7.34
CA VAL A 304 -18.52 11.45 7.51
C VAL A 304 -18.87 12.78 8.20
N GLU A 305 -20.04 13.36 7.94
CA GLU A 305 -20.34 14.72 8.40
C GLU A 305 -20.38 14.87 9.92
N ILE A 306 -20.83 13.87 10.63
CA ILE A 306 -20.95 13.92 12.10
C ILE A 306 -19.61 13.67 12.75
N PHE A 307 -18.80 12.82 12.13
CA PHE A 307 -17.47 12.47 12.62
C PHE A 307 -16.50 13.65 12.54
N TRP A 308 -16.39 14.28 11.38
CA TRP A 308 -15.53 15.44 11.14
C TRP A 308 -15.80 16.60 12.08
N LEU A 309 -17.06 16.90 12.32
CA LEU A 309 -17.46 18.05 13.16
C LEU A 309 -17.15 17.91 14.64
N LYS A 310 -16.89 16.68 15.12
CA LYS A 310 -16.81 16.42 16.57
C LYS A 310 -15.44 15.91 17.06
N PHE A 311 -14.67 15.26 16.20
CA PHE A 311 -13.33 14.77 16.56
C PHE A 311 -12.19 15.67 16.07
N GLU A 312 -12.48 16.66 15.25
CA GLU A 312 -11.49 17.58 14.67
C GLU A 312 -11.29 18.88 15.46
N ALA A 313 -12.07 19.13 16.50
CA ALA A 313 -11.93 20.37 17.24
C ALA A 313 -10.67 20.33 18.12
N SER A 314 -9.77 21.26 17.86
CA SER A 314 -8.49 21.44 18.53
C SER A 314 -8.58 21.88 20.00
N SER A 315 -9.75 22.38 20.42
CA SER A 315 -10.02 22.73 21.82
C SER A 315 -11.43 22.31 22.17
N HIS A 316 -11.55 21.15 22.83
CA HIS A 316 -12.84 20.64 23.24
C HIS A 316 -13.31 21.31 24.53
N SER A 317 -14.56 21.79 24.53
CA SER A 317 -15.27 22.14 25.76
C SER A 317 -15.59 20.86 26.56
N ALA A 318 -15.82 20.97 27.87
CA ALA A 318 -16.19 19.82 28.69
C ALA A 318 -17.38 19.02 28.11
N SER A 319 -18.40 19.73 27.58
CA SER A 319 -19.54 19.06 26.95
C SER A 319 -19.22 18.34 25.63
N GLU A 320 -18.18 18.77 24.91
CA GLU A 320 -17.71 18.07 23.71
C GLU A 320 -16.94 16.82 24.08
N LEU A 321 -16.12 16.86 25.13
CA LEU A 321 -15.44 15.68 25.67
C LEU A 321 -16.42 14.62 26.18
N ASP A 322 -17.49 15.05 26.88
CA ASP A 322 -18.59 14.15 27.31
C ASP A 322 -19.19 13.42 26.12
N ASN A 323 -19.48 14.16 25.05
CA ASN A 323 -20.05 13.60 23.81
C ASN A 323 -19.08 12.61 23.13
N LEU A 324 -17.80 12.94 23.07
CA LEU A 324 -16.78 12.07 22.45
C LEU A 324 -16.61 10.78 23.25
N TYR A 325 -16.57 10.89 24.56
CA TYR A 325 -16.44 9.71 25.42
C TYR A 325 -17.66 8.79 25.33
N GLU A 326 -18.87 9.38 25.22
CA GLU A 326 -20.07 8.58 24.96
C GLU A 326 -19.98 7.82 23.63
N VAL A 327 -19.39 8.42 22.60
CA VAL A 327 -19.14 7.72 21.32
C VAL A 327 -18.19 6.55 21.51
N LEU A 328 -17.15 6.71 22.35
CA LEU A 328 -16.25 5.59 22.65
C LEU A 328 -16.97 4.45 23.37
N GLN A 329 -17.93 4.76 24.23
CA GLN A 329 -18.70 3.78 25.00
C GLN A 329 -19.80 3.09 24.20
N TYR A 330 -20.57 3.87 23.47
CA TYR A 330 -21.85 3.46 22.89
C TYR A 330 -21.94 3.63 21.37
N GLY A 331 -20.90 4.20 20.76
CA GLY A 331 -20.98 4.67 19.39
C GLY A 331 -21.98 5.82 19.27
N PHE A 332 -22.42 6.08 18.07
CA PHE A 332 -23.37 7.17 17.79
C PHE A 332 -24.84 6.82 18.15
N GLY A 333 -25.11 5.67 18.75
CA GLY A 333 -26.42 5.23 19.25
C GLY A 333 -26.67 5.55 20.72
N GLY A 334 -25.72 6.21 21.35
CA GLY A 334 -25.86 6.61 22.74
C GLY A 334 -26.92 7.66 22.97
N PRO A 335 -27.32 7.88 24.26
CA PRO A 335 -28.37 8.79 24.62
C PRO A 335 -28.22 10.23 24.14
N LEU A 336 -26.96 10.69 24.00
CA LEU A 336 -26.67 12.08 23.58
C LEU A 336 -26.75 12.28 22.06
N PHE A 337 -26.65 11.21 21.29
CA PHE A 337 -26.63 11.25 19.84
C PHE A 337 -27.81 10.54 19.22
N ASN A 338 -29.00 10.72 19.71
CA ASN A 338 -30.20 10.15 19.09
C ASN A 338 -30.34 10.55 17.62
N LEU A 339 -29.47 10.01 16.78
CA LEU A 339 -29.37 10.34 15.37
C LEU A 339 -30.30 9.41 14.59
N GLU A 340 -31.26 10.01 13.93
CA GLU A 340 -32.28 9.37 13.10
C GLU A 340 -31.71 8.49 11.95
N TYR A 341 -30.40 8.55 11.75
CA TYR A 341 -29.67 7.96 10.61
C TYR A 341 -28.63 6.93 11.00
N GLN A 342 -28.72 6.36 12.16
CA GLN A 342 -27.77 5.32 12.57
C GLN A 342 -28.12 3.98 11.95
N THR A 343 -27.20 3.48 11.17
CA THR A 343 -27.09 2.04 10.95
C THR A 343 -26.69 1.43 12.27
N GLU A 344 -27.48 0.53 12.80
CA GLU A 344 -27.39 -0.11 14.10
C GLU A 344 -26.01 -0.08 14.77
N ASN A 345 -25.86 0.67 15.85
CA ASN A 345 -24.80 0.47 16.79
C ASN A 345 -25.05 -0.85 17.50
N VAL A 346 -24.14 -1.77 17.32
CA VAL A 346 -24.24 -3.01 18.03
C VAL A 346 -23.49 -2.89 19.33
N TYR A 347 -24.21 -2.44 20.29
CA TYR A 347 -23.85 -2.55 21.67
C TYR A 347 -24.31 -3.93 22.16
N ASN A 348 -23.40 -4.77 22.60
CA ASN A 348 -23.64 -6.02 23.35
C ASN A 348 -22.71 -7.18 22.96
N ASN A 349 -21.40 -7.05 23.16
CA ASN A 349 -20.48 -8.20 23.09
C ASN A 349 -20.54 -9.04 21.81
N THR A 350 -21.18 -8.56 20.78
CA THR A 350 -21.30 -9.26 19.51
C THR A 350 -20.92 -8.33 18.38
N PHE A 351 -19.92 -8.73 17.64
CA PHE A 351 -19.70 -8.20 16.31
C PHE A 351 -20.87 -8.70 15.45
N HIS A 352 -21.85 -7.89 15.25
CA HIS A 352 -22.91 -8.25 14.33
C HIS A 352 -22.48 -7.88 12.91
N SER A 353 -22.90 -8.70 11.96
CA SER A 353 -23.02 -8.20 10.59
C SER A 353 -23.94 -6.99 10.66
N LEU A 354 -23.39 -5.81 10.40
CA LEU A 354 -24.21 -4.62 10.20
C LEU A 354 -24.99 -4.86 8.92
N ARG A 355 -26.14 -5.51 9.04
CA ARG A 355 -27.02 -5.72 7.90
C ARG A 355 -27.59 -4.39 7.48
N MET A 356 -27.36 -4.00 6.27
CA MET A 356 -28.39 -3.30 5.52
C MET A 356 -29.66 -4.18 5.58
N ASP A 357 -30.83 -3.57 5.72
CA ASP A 357 -32.07 -4.32 5.88
C ASP A 357 -32.23 -5.41 4.81
N GLU A 358 -33.19 -6.30 5.00
CA GLU A 358 -33.51 -7.41 4.11
C GLU A 358 -33.80 -6.96 2.66
N GLN A 359 -33.94 -5.65 2.41
CA GLN A 359 -34.16 -5.03 1.10
C GLN A 359 -32.89 -4.38 0.52
N GLY A 360 -31.73 -4.48 1.18
CA GLY A 360 -30.44 -4.06 0.66
C GLY A 360 -30.15 -2.55 0.73
N TYR A 361 -31.06 -1.74 1.26
CA TYR A 361 -30.90 -0.30 1.35
C TYR A 361 -31.52 0.27 2.61
N LYS A 362 -30.73 0.51 3.65
CA LYS A 362 -31.18 1.35 4.78
C LYS A 362 -30.91 2.83 4.58
N PHE A 363 -30.18 3.21 3.55
CA PHE A 363 -30.08 4.62 3.23
C PHE A 363 -31.35 5.04 2.48
N PRO A 364 -32.15 6.00 3.02
CA PRO A 364 -33.28 6.51 2.29
C PRO A 364 -32.82 7.02 0.92
N LYS A 365 -33.57 6.76 -0.15
CA LYS A 365 -33.33 7.31 -1.49
C LYS A 365 -33.18 8.85 -1.53
N GLU A 366 -33.47 9.50 -0.44
CA GLU A 366 -33.46 10.94 -0.23
C GLU A 366 -32.17 11.46 0.41
N PHE A 367 -31.19 10.60 0.68
CA PHE A 367 -29.93 11.02 1.29
C PHE A 367 -29.08 11.81 0.29
N PRO A 368 -28.57 13.00 0.65
CA PRO A 368 -27.66 13.72 -0.19
C PRO A 368 -26.39 12.88 -0.45
N TRP A 369 -25.96 12.76 -1.67
CA TRP A 369 -24.86 11.88 -2.14
C TRP A 369 -23.52 12.04 -1.40
N TRP A 370 -23.24 13.16 -0.74
CA TRP A 370 -22.02 13.37 0.05
C TRP A 370 -22.03 12.74 1.44
N ASN A 371 -23.16 12.20 1.90
CA ASN A 371 -23.32 11.58 3.23
C ASN A 371 -23.09 10.07 3.22
N TRP A 372 -22.60 9.51 2.15
CA TRP A 372 -22.52 8.07 1.90
C TRP A 372 -21.17 7.46 2.31
N ARG A 373 -20.25 8.24 2.83
CA ARG A 373 -18.98 7.72 3.35
C ARG A 373 -19.24 7.03 4.67
N ALA A 374 -19.11 5.72 4.69
CA ALA A 374 -19.23 4.95 5.90
C ALA A 374 -17.88 4.89 6.61
N ILE A 375 -17.80 5.44 7.81
CA ILE A 375 -16.67 5.28 8.71
C ILE A 375 -16.98 4.13 9.65
N ALA A 376 -16.13 3.12 9.64
CA ALA A 376 -16.18 2.04 10.60
C ALA A 376 -15.47 2.45 11.88
N HIS A 377 -16.06 2.15 13.02
CA HIS A 377 -15.41 2.31 14.31
C HIS A 377 -15.67 1.09 15.20
N THR A 378 -14.67 0.74 15.97
CA THR A 378 -14.70 -0.37 16.91
C THR A 378 -14.14 0.09 18.23
N SER A 379 -14.75 -0.26 19.35
CA SER A 379 -14.30 0.16 20.66
C SER A 379 -14.13 -0.99 21.61
N SER A 380 -13.03 -0.97 22.34
CA SER A 380 -12.69 -1.92 23.40
C SER A 380 -12.57 -1.20 24.74
N GLY A 381 -12.98 -1.87 25.79
CA GLY A 381 -12.99 -1.33 27.16
C GLY A 381 -14.28 -1.67 27.90
N PRO A 382 -14.48 -1.12 29.14
CA PRO A 382 -13.52 -0.27 29.84
C PRO A 382 -12.33 -1.05 30.42
N TYR A 383 -11.19 -0.35 30.59
CA TYR A 383 -10.01 -0.84 31.29
C TYR A 383 -9.61 0.16 32.36
N ASP A 384 -9.08 -0.33 33.49
CA ASP A 384 -8.39 0.50 34.47
C ASP A 384 -6.89 0.28 34.34
N LEU A 385 -6.14 1.35 34.11
CA LEU A 385 -4.68 1.33 33.87
C LEU A 385 -3.98 2.08 35.01
N ALA A 386 -3.37 1.38 35.96
CA ALA A 386 -2.48 2.01 36.89
C ALA A 386 -1.23 2.55 36.17
N PHE A 387 -0.52 3.47 36.81
CA PHE A 387 0.74 3.98 36.29
C PHE A 387 1.74 2.83 36.03
N GLY A 388 2.24 2.73 34.81
CA GLY A 388 3.10 1.66 34.34
C GLY A 388 2.39 0.47 33.69
N ASP A 389 1.07 0.40 33.78
CA ASP A 389 0.28 -0.67 33.16
C ASP A 389 0.18 -0.52 31.65
N SER A 390 -0.02 -1.64 30.99
CA SER A 390 -0.17 -1.69 29.53
C SER A 390 -1.31 -2.58 29.08
N ILE A 391 -1.82 -2.29 27.88
CA ILE A 391 -2.78 -3.11 27.15
C ILE A 391 -2.31 -3.29 25.71
N ARG A 392 -2.55 -4.49 25.13
CA ARG A 392 -2.11 -4.81 23.77
C ARG A 392 -3.30 -5.11 22.87
N PHE A 393 -3.21 -4.59 21.64
CA PHE A 393 -4.15 -4.85 20.54
C PHE A 393 -3.39 -5.28 19.30
N VAL A 394 -3.84 -6.34 18.65
CA VAL A 394 -3.31 -6.76 17.35
C VAL A 394 -4.45 -6.81 16.35
N TYR A 395 -4.27 -6.15 15.23
CA TYR A 395 -5.18 -6.26 14.10
C TYR A 395 -4.40 -6.42 12.79
N ALA A 396 -5.05 -6.96 11.78
CA ALA A 396 -4.53 -6.98 10.43
C ALA A 396 -5.36 -6.08 9.52
N PHE A 397 -4.67 -5.31 8.70
CA PHE A 397 -5.25 -4.76 7.48
C PHE A 397 -5.18 -5.85 6.41
N VAL A 398 -6.35 -6.21 5.88
CA VAL A 398 -6.50 -7.38 5.00
C VAL A 398 -7.19 -6.97 3.72
N MET A 399 -6.75 -7.53 2.61
CA MET A 399 -7.40 -7.34 1.32
C MET A 399 -7.84 -8.67 0.71
N GLY A 400 -8.86 -8.60 -0.15
CA GLY A 400 -9.35 -9.71 -0.94
C GLY A 400 -9.92 -9.22 -2.26
N SER A 401 -9.85 -10.06 -3.29
CA SER A 401 -10.28 -9.71 -4.64
C SER A 401 -10.44 -10.96 -5.49
N ILE A 402 -11.11 -10.84 -6.63
CA ILE A 402 -10.93 -11.78 -7.73
C ILE A 402 -9.54 -11.59 -8.34
N SER A 403 -9.01 -12.60 -9.04
CA SER A 403 -7.71 -12.46 -9.70
C SER A 403 -7.74 -11.41 -10.83
N PRO A 404 -6.60 -10.81 -11.19
CA PRO A 404 -6.51 -9.88 -12.31
C PRO A 404 -6.96 -10.47 -13.64
N GLU A 405 -6.67 -11.76 -13.85
CA GLU A 405 -7.13 -12.52 -15.03
C GLU A 405 -8.66 -12.55 -15.09
N LYS A 406 -9.28 -12.90 -13.96
CA LYS A 406 -10.74 -12.95 -13.82
C LYS A 406 -11.34 -11.56 -13.99
N GLY A 407 -10.72 -10.52 -13.46
CA GLY A 407 -11.14 -9.13 -13.63
C GLY A 407 -11.16 -8.69 -15.11
N ARG A 408 -10.17 -9.11 -15.91
CA ARG A 408 -10.14 -8.85 -17.35
C ARG A 408 -11.16 -9.68 -18.12
N GLU A 409 -11.21 -10.99 -17.86
CA GLU A 409 -12.20 -11.88 -18.45
C GLU A 409 -13.63 -11.36 -18.21
N LEU A 410 -13.92 -11.05 -16.96
CA LEU A 410 -15.22 -10.57 -16.52
C LEU A 410 -15.58 -9.21 -17.13
N GLY A 411 -14.65 -8.26 -17.12
CA GLY A 411 -14.87 -6.94 -17.70
C GLY A 411 -15.13 -6.99 -19.20
N LYS A 412 -14.45 -7.90 -19.92
CA LYS A 412 -14.70 -8.16 -21.34
C LYS A 412 -16.07 -8.79 -21.54
N ALA A 413 -16.38 -9.88 -20.81
CA ALA A 413 -17.65 -10.59 -20.94
C ALA A 413 -18.83 -9.67 -20.59
N TRP A 414 -18.70 -8.86 -19.55
CA TRP A 414 -19.74 -7.90 -19.17
C TRP A 414 -19.98 -6.85 -20.24
N LYS A 415 -18.92 -6.30 -20.85
CA LYS A 415 -19.03 -5.35 -21.96
C LYS A 415 -19.71 -5.96 -23.19
N GLU A 416 -19.47 -7.23 -23.47
CA GLU A 416 -20.05 -7.98 -24.59
C GLU A 416 -21.47 -8.48 -24.28
N GLY A 417 -21.98 -8.28 -23.06
CA GLY A 417 -23.30 -8.79 -22.65
C GLY A 417 -23.33 -10.32 -22.47
N THR A 418 -22.19 -10.94 -22.19
CA THR A 418 -22.03 -12.41 -22.15
C THR A 418 -21.57 -12.92 -20.80
N ALA A 419 -21.49 -12.06 -19.77
CA ALA A 419 -21.14 -12.51 -18.44
C ALA A 419 -22.17 -13.52 -17.92
N SER A 420 -21.69 -14.60 -17.33
CA SER A 420 -22.53 -15.67 -16.81
C SER A 420 -22.04 -16.13 -15.43
N TRP A 421 -22.97 -16.50 -14.58
CA TRP A 421 -22.71 -17.04 -13.26
C TRP A 421 -23.21 -18.48 -13.15
N SER A 422 -22.38 -19.36 -12.67
CA SER A 422 -22.69 -20.78 -12.49
C SER A 422 -22.34 -21.31 -11.09
N GLY A 423 -21.94 -20.43 -10.18
CA GLY A 423 -21.55 -20.80 -8.82
C GLY A 423 -22.71 -20.92 -7.85
N GLU A 424 -22.47 -21.54 -6.71
CA GLU A 424 -23.41 -21.53 -5.57
C GLU A 424 -23.34 -20.17 -4.85
N ASN A 425 -24.42 -19.81 -4.14
CA ASN A 425 -24.62 -18.50 -3.53
C ASN A 425 -23.78 -18.29 -2.26
N ASN A 426 -22.47 -18.16 -2.35
CA ASN A 426 -21.62 -17.66 -1.26
C ASN A 426 -21.51 -16.13 -1.24
N LEU A 427 -22.51 -15.45 -1.71
CA LEU A 427 -22.49 -14.03 -1.99
C LEU A 427 -22.89 -13.22 -0.77
N PRO A 428 -22.40 -11.96 -0.63
CA PRO A 428 -22.91 -11.09 0.41
C PRO A 428 -24.45 -11.07 0.32
N PRO A 429 -25.17 -11.41 1.38
CA PRO A 429 -26.60 -11.67 1.32
C PRO A 429 -27.43 -10.51 0.79
N GLN A 430 -26.85 -9.31 0.73
CA GLN A 430 -27.59 -8.08 0.50
C GLN A 430 -27.81 -7.74 -0.96
N TYR A 431 -26.89 -8.14 -1.87
CA TYR A 431 -27.00 -7.78 -3.28
C TYR A 431 -27.68 -8.86 -4.13
N ILE A 432 -27.51 -10.11 -3.71
CA ILE A 432 -27.82 -11.26 -4.56
C ILE A 432 -29.07 -12.01 -4.12
N ALA A 433 -29.48 -11.78 -2.88
CA ALA A 433 -30.81 -12.23 -2.45
C ALA A 433 -31.97 -11.54 -3.20
N HIS A 434 -31.68 -10.51 -4.01
CA HIS A 434 -32.69 -9.75 -4.74
C HIS A 434 -32.35 -9.64 -6.22
N PRO A 435 -32.50 -10.74 -7.00
CA PRO A 435 -32.34 -10.69 -8.45
C PRO A 435 -33.24 -9.64 -9.12
N ASP A 436 -34.32 -9.26 -8.47
CA ASP A 436 -35.26 -8.22 -8.93
C ASP A 436 -34.64 -6.80 -8.95
N LEU A 437 -33.44 -6.60 -8.38
CA LEU A 437 -32.70 -5.33 -8.44
C LEU A 437 -31.85 -5.20 -9.68
N TYR A 438 -31.72 -6.25 -10.47
CA TYR A 438 -30.92 -6.28 -11.67
C TYR A 438 -31.81 -6.17 -12.89
N ASP A 439 -31.44 -5.27 -13.80
CA ASP A 439 -32.15 -5.10 -15.07
C ASP A 439 -31.82 -6.21 -16.06
N ASP A 440 -30.70 -6.91 -15.87
CA ASP A 440 -30.27 -8.04 -16.70
C ASP A 440 -29.39 -9.07 -15.97
N ASP A 441 -29.32 -10.28 -16.56
CA ASP A 441 -28.49 -11.37 -16.04
C ASP A 441 -26.99 -11.10 -16.11
N ASN A 442 -26.57 -10.19 -17.00
CA ASN A 442 -25.17 -9.85 -17.24
C ASN A 442 -24.58 -9.06 -16.06
N ASP A 443 -25.32 -8.05 -15.56
CA ASP A 443 -24.93 -7.30 -14.37
C ASP A 443 -24.95 -8.19 -13.12
N TYR A 444 -25.99 -9.03 -12.98
CA TYR A 444 -26.06 -9.99 -11.90
C TYR A 444 -24.87 -10.94 -11.88
N ALA A 445 -24.50 -11.51 -13.02
CA ALA A 445 -23.36 -12.41 -13.12
C ALA A 445 -22.04 -11.72 -12.78
N LYS A 446 -21.86 -10.47 -13.23
CA LYS A 446 -20.68 -9.66 -12.91
C LYS A 446 -20.56 -9.45 -11.39
N ASP A 447 -21.64 -9.04 -10.76
CA ASP A 447 -21.65 -8.77 -9.31
C ASP A 447 -21.40 -10.05 -8.51
N CYS A 448 -21.94 -11.18 -8.95
CA CYS A 448 -21.68 -12.49 -8.36
C CYS A 448 -20.20 -12.85 -8.37
N TRP A 449 -19.53 -12.67 -9.50
CA TRP A 449 -18.10 -12.94 -9.60
C TRP A 449 -17.26 -12.02 -8.70
N ILE A 450 -17.56 -10.72 -8.69
CA ILE A 450 -16.86 -9.77 -7.82
C ILE A 450 -17.05 -10.13 -6.35
N ALA A 451 -18.24 -10.56 -5.96
CA ALA A 451 -18.57 -10.95 -4.61
C ALA A 451 -17.74 -12.13 -4.08
N THR A 452 -17.21 -13.00 -4.95
CA THR A 452 -16.27 -14.07 -4.52
C THR A 452 -14.95 -13.51 -3.95
N GLY A 453 -14.63 -12.24 -4.19
CA GLY A 453 -13.51 -11.56 -3.53
C GLY A 453 -13.64 -11.50 -2.01
N LYS A 454 -14.84 -11.62 -1.46
CA LYS A 454 -15.07 -11.76 -0.02
C LYS A 454 -14.44 -13.05 0.53
N ASP A 455 -14.52 -14.16 -0.21
CA ASP A 455 -13.93 -15.43 0.23
C ASP A 455 -12.40 -15.29 0.33
N SER A 456 -11.79 -14.57 -0.62
CA SER A 456 -10.36 -14.22 -0.57
C SER A 456 -10.04 -13.36 0.66
N LEU A 457 -10.85 -12.33 0.95
CA LEU A 457 -10.66 -11.50 2.14
C LEU A 457 -10.67 -12.33 3.43
N PHE A 458 -11.65 -13.23 3.57
CA PHE A 458 -11.77 -14.07 4.76
C PHE A 458 -10.63 -15.09 4.85
N LYS A 459 -10.23 -15.70 3.75
CA LYS A 459 -9.05 -16.59 3.71
C LYS A 459 -7.81 -15.85 4.24
N ASN A 460 -7.56 -14.65 3.77
CA ASN A 460 -6.41 -13.84 4.16
C ASN A 460 -6.51 -13.38 5.63
N ALA A 461 -7.71 -13.05 6.12
CA ALA A 461 -7.93 -12.73 7.52
C ALA A 461 -7.65 -13.93 8.45
N TRP A 462 -8.04 -15.14 8.04
CA TRP A 462 -7.69 -16.37 8.77
C TRP A 462 -6.21 -16.66 8.74
N ALA A 463 -5.52 -16.40 7.63
CA ALA A 463 -4.07 -16.51 7.55
C ALA A 463 -3.37 -15.54 8.52
N ALA A 464 -3.85 -14.31 8.62
CA ALA A 464 -3.36 -13.33 9.60
C ALA A 464 -3.63 -13.79 11.05
N GLN A 465 -4.82 -14.35 11.33
CA GLN A 465 -5.13 -14.93 12.64
C GLN A 465 -4.21 -16.10 12.98
N TYR A 466 -3.95 -16.98 12.02
CA TYR A 466 -3.02 -18.09 12.17
C TYR A 466 -1.61 -17.60 12.50
N ALA A 467 -1.14 -16.53 11.84
CA ALA A 467 0.17 -15.93 12.13
C ALA A 467 0.27 -15.50 13.61
N VAL A 468 -0.74 -14.80 14.14
CA VAL A 468 -0.75 -14.36 15.55
C VAL A 468 -0.81 -15.54 16.52
N GLN A 469 -1.64 -16.55 16.23
CA GLN A 469 -1.77 -17.75 17.06
C GLN A 469 -0.48 -18.58 17.12
N ASN A 470 0.36 -18.50 16.09
CA ASN A 470 1.66 -19.15 16.03
C ASN A 470 2.83 -18.22 16.35
N ASN A 471 2.60 -17.12 17.08
CA ASN A 471 3.65 -16.15 17.46
C ASN A 471 4.43 -15.61 16.25
N TYR A 472 3.76 -15.41 15.12
CA TYR A 472 4.32 -14.96 13.85
C TYR A 472 5.28 -15.96 13.19
N GLU A 473 5.33 -17.20 13.65
CA GLU A 473 6.10 -18.28 13.03
C GLU A 473 5.29 -18.91 11.89
N LEU A 474 5.60 -18.48 10.67
CA LEU A 474 4.99 -19.00 9.44
C LEU A 474 6.04 -19.76 8.62
N PRO A 475 5.63 -20.64 7.73
CA PRO A 475 6.54 -21.25 6.76
C PRO A 475 7.29 -20.20 5.94
N VAL A 476 8.57 -20.41 5.71
CA VAL A 476 9.45 -19.43 5.05
C VAL A 476 9.92 -20.01 3.72
N PRO A 477 9.61 -19.35 2.59
CA PRO A 477 10.21 -19.73 1.31
C PRO A 477 11.71 -19.36 1.27
N PRO A 478 12.50 -19.94 0.34
CA PRO A 478 13.84 -19.42 0.08
C PRO A 478 13.80 -17.95 -0.29
N ARG A 479 14.87 -17.19 0.02
CA ARG A 479 14.92 -15.75 -0.31
C ARG A 479 14.83 -15.52 -1.82
N ALA A 480 14.27 -14.38 -2.22
CA ALA A 480 14.18 -14.00 -3.62
C ALA A 480 15.57 -13.67 -4.20
N PRO A 481 15.94 -14.17 -5.39
CA PRO A 481 17.22 -13.83 -6.01
C PRO A 481 17.21 -12.42 -6.60
N SER A 482 18.40 -11.80 -6.74
CA SER A 482 18.59 -10.61 -7.57
C SER A 482 18.35 -10.95 -9.05
N VAL A 483 17.85 -9.98 -9.84
CA VAL A 483 17.48 -10.21 -11.24
C VAL A 483 18.12 -9.14 -12.14
N ASP A 484 18.72 -9.58 -13.25
CA ASP A 484 19.29 -8.73 -14.32
C ASP A 484 18.70 -9.15 -15.67
N VAL A 485 17.84 -8.31 -16.23
CA VAL A 485 17.16 -8.53 -17.51
C VAL A 485 17.84 -7.70 -18.60
N ARG A 486 18.22 -8.35 -19.71
CA ARG A 486 18.92 -7.71 -20.83
C ARG A 486 18.18 -7.91 -22.14
N SER A 487 17.91 -6.81 -22.80
CA SER A 487 17.28 -6.76 -24.12
C SER A 487 18.30 -7.03 -25.23
N LEU A 488 18.26 -8.23 -25.82
CA LEU A 488 19.17 -8.62 -26.90
C LEU A 488 18.44 -8.73 -28.24
N PRO A 489 19.15 -8.73 -29.39
CA PRO A 489 18.52 -8.70 -30.71
C PRO A 489 17.69 -9.94 -31.05
N ASP A 490 18.02 -11.10 -30.51
CA ASP A 490 17.41 -12.38 -30.82
C ASP A 490 16.60 -12.99 -29.65
N HIS A 491 16.83 -12.48 -28.43
CA HIS A 491 16.11 -12.91 -27.23
C HIS A 491 16.13 -11.81 -26.15
N ILE A 492 15.40 -12.02 -25.07
CA ILE A 492 15.58 -11.29 -23.82
C ILE A 492 16.25 -12.28 -22.87
N GLN A 493 17.41 -11.86 -22.32
CA GLN A 493 18.15 -12.68 -21.36
C GLN A 493 17.74 -12.30 -19.94
N ILE A 494 17.37 -13.26 -19.14
CA ILE A 494 17.07 -13.11 -17.72
C ILE A 494 18.15 -13.83 -16.94
N ASN A 495 18.91 -13.11 -16.11
CA ASN A 495 19.91 -13.66 -15.22
C ASN A 495 19.48 -13.43 -13.77
N TRP A 496 19.86 -14.31 -12.88
CA TRP A 496 19.58 -14.19 -11.44
C TRP A 496 20.74 -14.67 -10.59
N GLY A 497 20.72 -14.23 -9.32
CA GLY A 497 21.77 -14.56 -8.34
C GLY A 497 21.59 -15.92 -7.69
N GLU A 498 22.55 -16.30 -6.87
CA GLU A 498 22.63 -17.58 -6.16
C GLU A 498 22.22 -17.44 -4.68
N GLU A 499 21.66 -16.28 -4.29
CA GLU A 499 21.39 -15.93 -2.88
C GLU A 499 20.46 -16.93 -2.20
N SER A 500 19.54 -17.53 -2.97
CA SER A 500 18.55 -18.49 -2.48
C SER A 500 19.13 -19.86 -2.13
N GLU A 501 20.29 -20.22 -2.68
CA GLU A 501 20.85 -21.57 -2.57
C GLU A 501 21.49 -21.88 -1.21
N VAL A 502 21.59 -20.89 -0.35
CA VAL A 502 22.07 -21.07 1.02
C VAL A 502 21.01 -21.70 1.93
N GLU A 503 19.74 -21.66 1.52
CA GLU A 503 18.65 -22.26 2.29
C GLU A 503 18.68 -23.80 2.14
N PRO A 504 18.58 -24.56 3.25
CA PRO A 504 18.79 -26.03 3.24
C PRO A 504 17.79 -26.80 2.39
N ASP A 505 16.59 -26.28 2.20
CA ASP A 505 15.45 -26.86 1.48
C ASP A 505 15.27 -26.28 0.08
N PHE A 506 16.18 -25.39 -0.34
CA PHE A 506 16.16 -24.86 -1.69
C PHE A 506 16.11 -25.96 -2.75
N SER A 507 15.21 -25.83 -3.70
CA SER A 507 14.97 -26.85 -4.73
C SER A 507 15.22 -26.35 -6.16
N GLY A 508 14.95 -25.06 -6.45
CA GLY A 508 15.15 -24.54 -7.80
C GLY A 508 14.60 -23.13 -8.01
N TYR A 509 14.55 -22.75 -9.29
CA TYR A 509 14.05 -21.44 -9.72
C TYR A 509 12.95 -21.55 -10.76
N ARG A 510 12.05 -20.54 -10.76
CA ARG A 510 11.01 -20.35 -11.75
C ARG A 510 11.07 -18.95 -12.33
N VAL A 511 10.94 -18.82 -13.65
CA VAL A 511 10.90 -17.54 -14.34
C VAL A 511 9.48 -17.29 -14.85
N TYR A 512 8.96 -16.11 -14.54
CA TYR A 512 7.64 -15.68 -14.94
C TYR A 512 7.72 -14.45 -15.83
N ARG A 513 6.80 -14.34 -16.77
CA ARG A 513 6.73 -13.26 -17.75
C ARG A 513 5.33 -12.70 -17.86
N SER A 514 5.22 -11.38 -17.89
CA SER A 514 4.04 -10.65 -18.31
C SER A 514 4.28 -9.93 -19.63
N ILE A 515 3.22 -9.68 -20.38
CA ILE A 515 3.24 -9.05 -21.70
C ILE A 515 2.41 -7.78 -21.67
N GLY A 516 2.98 -6.67 -22.12
CA GLY A 516 2.31 -5.39 -22.32
C GLY A 516 2.27 -4.50 -21.09
N SER A 517 2.10 -5.04 -19.88
CA SER A 517 2.06 -4.28 -18.63
C SER A 517 2.67 -5.07 -17.49
N ALA A 518 3.33 -4.38 -16.56
CA ALA A 518 3.85 -4.97 -15.31
C ALA A 518 2.72 -5.48 -14.39
N ASP A 519 1.51 -4.98 -14.57
CA ASP A 519 0.32 -5.35 -13.80
C ASP A 519 -0.60 -6.33 -14.52
N SER A 520 -0.11 -6.87 -15.63
CA SER A 520 -0.78 -7.95 -16.35
C SER A 520 -0.47 -9.30 -15.69
N SER A 521 -1.18 -10.34 -16.12
CA SER A 521 -0.93 -11.71 -15.69
C SER A 521 0.48 -12.17 -16.03
N PHE A 522 1.13 -12.79 -15.07
CA PHE A 522 2.41 -13.45 -15.28
C PHE A 522 2.20 -14.93 -15.57
N THR A 523 2.89 -15.42 -16.56
CA THR A 523 2.89 -16.83 -16.92
C THR A 523 4.28 -17.41 -16.68
N ARG A 524 4.34 -18.57 -16.03
CA ARG A 524 5.61 -19.30 -15.88
C ARG A 524 6.10 -19.77 -17.24
N ILE A 525 7.31 -19.35 -17.61
CA ILE A 525 7.94 -19.66 -18.91
C ILE A 525 9.16 -20.57 -18.77
N PHE A 526 9.70 -20.72 -17.56
CA PHE A 526 10.88 -21.54 -17.30
C PHE A 526 10.88 -22.08 -15.87
N GLU A 527 11.44 -23.28 -15.68
CA GLU A 527 11.71 -23.89 -14.37
C GLU A 527 12.99 -24.71 -14.46
N CYS A 528 13.86 -24.61 -13.44
CA CYS A 528 15.03 -25.45 -13.27
C CYS A 528 15.16 -25.92 -11.82
N GLY A 529 15.83 -27.06 -11.61
CA GLY A 529 15.89 -27.72 -10.30
C GLY A 529 14.60 -28.48 -9.97
N GLY A 530 14.46 -28.94 -8.73
CA GLY A 530 13.31 -29.73 -8.28
C GLY A 530 13.04 -30.94 -9.15
N ASN A 531 11.81 -31.06 -9.63
CA ASN A 531 11.39 -32.13 -10.52
C ASN A 531 11.62 -31.83 -12.02
N SER A 532 12.19 -30.67 -12.35
CA SER A 532 12.53 -30.31 -13.73
C SER A 532 13.65 -31.19 -14.28
N SER A 533 13.62 -31.45 -15.59
CA SER A 533 14.74 -32.10 -16.27
C SER A 533 15.97 -31.20 -16.46
N ILE A 534 15.81 -29.90 -16.16
CA ILE A 534 16.84 -28.87 -16.29
C ILE A 534 17.51 -28.72 -14.92
N PRO A 535 18.84 -28.96 -14.80
CA PRO A 535 19.57 -28.68 -13.56
C PRO A 535 19.43 -27.20 -13.14
N VAL A 536 19.67 -26.90 -11.87
CA VAL A 536 19.74 -25.52 -11.38
C VAL A 536 20.69 -24.71 -12.27
N THR A 537 20.22 -23.57 -12.72
CA THR A 537 20.96 -22.61 -13.56
C THR A 537 20.55 -21.19 -13.17
N HIS A 538 21.33 -20.18 -13.58
CA HIS A 538 21.15 -18.79 -13.20
C HIS A 538 20.87 -17.88 -14.42
N SER A 539 20.48 -18.48 -15.54
CA SER A 539 20.07 -17.70 -16.70
C SER A 539 19.04 -18.44 -17.55
N TYR A 540 18.20 -17.65 -18.20
CA TYR A 540 17.23 -18.12 -19.19
C TYR A 540 17.16 -17.11 -20.36
N ASN A 541 17.12 -17.64 -21.58
CA ASN A 541 16.98 -16.84 -22.81
C ASN A 541 15.54 -16.97 -23.35
N ASP A 542 14.75 -15.93 -23.17
CA ASP A 542 13.40 -15.87 -23.76
C ASP A 542 13.47 -15.57 -25.26
N THR A 543 13.63 -16.62 -26.05
CA THR A 543 13.65 -16.56 -27.52
C THR A 543 12.26 -16.36 -28.12
N SER A 544 11.18 -16.53 -27.32
CA SER A 544 9.81 -16.34 -27.75
C SER A 544 9.36 -14.87 -27.76
N ALA A 545 10.15 -13.98 -27.12
CA ALA A 545 9.87 -12.56 -27.10
C ALA A 545 9.85 -11.96 -28.53
N GLN A 546 8.85 -11.12 -28.80
CA GLN A 546 8.66 -10.46 -30.10
C GLN A 546 9.13 -9.02 -30.03
N ARG A 547 9.63 -8.49 -31.15
CA ARG A 547 10.05 -7.11 -31.23
C ARG A 547 8.88 -6.14 -31.11
N GLY A 548 9.12 -5.02 -30.42
CA GLY A 548 8.09 -3.99 -30.22
C GLY A 548 7.02 -4.32 -29.19
N VAL A 549 7.19 -5.44 -28.49
CA VAL A 549 6.31 -5.86 -27.38
C VAL A 549 7.05 -5.68 -26.07
N ALA A 550 6.39 -5.05 -25.10
CA ALA A 550 6.91 -4.85 -23.75
C ALA A 550 6.81 -6.16 -22.95
N TYR A 551 7.87 -6.55 -22.26
CA TYR A 551 7.92 -7.73 -21.41
C TYR A 551 8.40 -7.34 -20.02
N PHE A 552 7.82 -8.00 -19.01
CA PHE A 552 8.16 -7.84 -17.61
C PHE A 552 8.42 -9.21 -17.02
N TYR A 553 9.37 -9.30 -16.11
CA TYR A 553 9.82 -10.57 -15.56
C TYR A 553 9.94 -10.51 -14.05
N TYR A 554 9.83 -11.66 -13.41
CA TYR A 554 10.34 -11.94 -12.08
C TYR A 554 10.85 -13.38 -12.00
N VAL A 555 11.70 -13.65 -11.01
CA VAL A 555 12.26 -14.97 -10.75
C VAL A 555 11.98 -15.34 -9.30
N THR A 556 11.34 -16.48 -9.08
CA THR A 556 11.18 -17.03 -7.74
C THR A 556 12.17 -18.17 -7.50
N ALA A 557 12.65 -18.29 -6.27
CA ALA A 557 13.23 -19.49 -5.74
C ALA A 557 12.13 -20.30 -5.05
N PHE A 558 12.20 -21.63 -5.11
CA PHE A 558 11.24 -22.49 -4.44
C PHE A 558 11.94 -23.61 -3.67
N ASP A 559 11.30 -24.07 -2.60
CA ASP A 559 11.74 -25.15 -1.75
C ASP A 559 11.19 -26.53 -2.18
N ASP A 560 11.61 -27.58 -1.50
CA ASP A 560 11.14 -28.93 -1.75
C ASP A 560 9.79 -29.27 -1.09
N GLY A 561 9.30 -28.40 -0.20
CA GLY A 561 8.05 -28.57 0.53
C GLY A 561 8.07 -29.63 1.62
N ILE A 562 9.19 -30.30 1.87
CA ILE A 562 9.25 -31.47 2.79
C ILE A 562 9.33 -31.01 4.24
N SER A 563 10.10 -29.97 4.51
CA SER A 563 10.37 -29.45 5.86
C SER A 563 9.46 -28.30 6.28
N ASN A 564 8.56 -27.86 5.42
CA ASN A 564 7.65 -26.76 5.70
C ASN A 564 6.67 -27.12 6.82
N ALA A 565 6.35 -26.15 7.67
CA ALA A 565 5.21 -26.24 8.56
C ALA A 565 3.92 -26.26 7.73
N PRO A 566 2.84 -26.89 8.23
CA PRO A 566 1.55 -26.81 7.55
C PRO A 566 1.09 -25.34 7.38
N SER A 567 0.52 -25.03 6.23
CA SER A 567 -0.18 -23.77 6.00
C SER A 567 -1.52 -23.71 6.75
N PRO A 568 -2.23 -22.59 6.80
CA PRO A 568 -3.49 -22.44 7.54
C PRO A 568 -4.58 -23.44 7.14
N ASP A 569 -4.52 -24.02 5.93
CA ASP A 569 -5.41 -25.09 5.46
C ASP A 569 -4.97 -26.50 5.92
N GLY A 570 -3.85 -26.62 6.64
CA GLY A 570 -3.29 -27.88 7.13
C GLY A 570 -2.45 -28.63 6.12
N GLU A 571 -2.25 -28.12 4.93
CA GLU A 571 -1.45 -28.76 3.88
C GLU A 571 0.02 -28.34 3.96
N VAL A 572 0.89 -29.26 3.60
CA VAL A 572 2.34 -29.02 3.45
C VAL A 572 2.67 -28.99 1.97
N HIS A 573 3.13 -27.88 1.47
CA HIS A 573 3.46 -27.69 0.06
C HIS A 573 4.75 -26.90 -0.13
N SER A 574 5.30 -26.96 -1.34
CA SER A 574 6.47 -26.16 -1.74
C SER A 574 6.08 -24.67 -1.79
N LEU A 575 6.89 -23.85 -1.16
CA LEU A 575 6.73 -22.40 -1.13
C LEU A 575 7.64 -21.73 -2.17
N GLU A 576 7.20 -20.59 -2.66
CA GLU A 576 7.98 -19.72 -3.54
C GLU A 576 8.29 -18.40 -2.86
N SER A 577 9.49 -17.87 -3.13
CA SER A 577 9.85 -16.51 -2.70
C SER A 577 8.89 -15.47 -3.25
N GLY A 578 8.72 -14.37 -2.50
CA GLY A 578 7.79 -13.33 -2.88
C GLY A 578 8.06 -12.76 -4.28
N TRP A 579 7.08 -12.87 -5.15
CA TRP A 579 7.18 -12.45 -6.56
C TRP A 579 7.39 -10.95 -6.73
N ASN A 580 6.88 -10.15 -5.78
CA ASN A 580 6.95 -8.69 -5.83
C ASN A 580 8.32 -8.14 -5.44
N LEU A 581 9.17 -8.95 -4.80
CA LEU A 581 10.48 -8.54 -4.32
C LEU A 581 11.46 -8.23 -5.46
N ASN A 582 11.37 -8.94 -6.58
CA ASN A 582 12.30 -8.77 -7.72
C ASN A 582 11.60 -8.59 -9.08
N ARG A 583 10.32 -8.27 -9.07
CA ARG A 583 9.55 -7.98 -10.29
C ARG A 583 10.09 -6.74 -11.00
N THR A 584 10.38 -6.86 -12.28
CA THR A 584 10.73 -5.71 -13.10
C THR A 584 9.51 -4.80 -13.31
N ARG A 585 9.67 -3.50 -13.05
CA ARG A 585 8.64 -2.48 -13.31
C ARG A 585 8.93 -1.69 -14.58
N ALA A 586 10.17 -1.76 -15.09
CA ALA A 586 10.54 -1.27 -16.41
C ALA A 586 10.37 -2.37 -17.44
N ALA A 587 9.88 -2.01 -18.62
CA ALA A 587 9.68 -2.93 -19.70
C ALA A 587 11.00 -3.29 -20.38
N ALA A 588 11.26 -4.59 -20.57
CA ALA A 588 12.28 -5.07 -21.47
C ALA A 588 11.69 -5.27 -22.88
N TYR A 589 12.41 -4.86 -23.88
CA TYR A 589 12.03 -5.02 -25.29
C TYR A 589 13.14 -5.77 -26.02
N ARG A 590 12.76 -6.72 -26.87
CA ARG A 590 13.73 -7.33 -27.76
C ARG A 590 14.38 -6.25 -28.63
N SER A 591 15.71 -6.06 -28.47
CA SER A 591 16.46 -4.99 -29.13
C SER A 591 16.60 -5.24 -30.64
N ARG A 592 17.08 -4.24 -31.37
CA ARG A 592 17.39 -4.38 -32.79
C ARG A 592 18.76 -5.00 -32.99
N PRO A 593 19.00 -5.72 -34.11
CA PRO A 593 20.36 -6.06 -34.48
C PRO A 593 21.16 -4.80 -34.70
N SER A 594 22.48 -4.84 -34.37
CA SER A 594 23.39 -3.75 -34.63
C SER A 594 23.34 -3.32 -36.08
N GLY A 595 23.37 -2.00 -36.30
CA GLY A 595 23.38 -1.37 -37.61
C GLY A 595 24.75 -0.93 -38.04
N THR A 596 24.79 0.02 -38.96
CA THR A 596 26.01 0.69 -39.43
C THR A 596 25.81 2.19 -39.35
N LEU A 597 26.88 2.94 -39.24
CA LEU A 597 26.84 4.41 -39.20
C LEU A 597 26.09 5.06 -40.37
N LYS A 598 25.86 4.33 -41.48
CA LYS A 598 25.15 4.84 -42.67
C LYS A 598 23.67 4.93 -42.53
N THR A 599 23.08 4.19 -41.57
CA THR A 599 21.65 4.04 -41.40
C THR A 599 21.11 4.64 -40.11
N VAL A 600 21.99 5.29 -39.32
CA VAL A 600 21.61 5.85 -38.01
C VAL A 600 20.46 6.85 -38.12
N ARG A 601 19.46 6.66 -37.26
CA ARG A 601 18.28 7.51 -37.16
C ARG A 601 17.97 7.85 -35.71
N VAL A 602 17.36 9.02 -35.52
CA VAL A 602 16.83 9.45 -34.21
C VAL A 602 15.30 9.51 -34.30
N VAL A 603 14.61 8.86 -33.38
CA VAL A 603 13.15 8.74 -33.39
C VAL A 603 12.57 8.99 -31.98
N PRO A 604 11.50 9.80 -31.85
CA PRO A 604 10.87 10.62 -32.89
C PRO A 604 11.74 11.84 -33.25
N ASN A 605 11.63 12.30 -34.47
CA ASN A 605 12.28 13.52 -34.94
C ASN A 605 11.29 14.32 -35.80
N PRO A 606 10.71 15.42 -35.28
CA PRO A 606 10.97 16.04 -33.97
C PRO A 606 10.39 15.25 -32.79
N LEU A 607 11.07 15.34 -31.62
CA LEU A 607 10.46 14.98 -30.35
C LEU A 607 9.55 16.14 -29.92
N ASN A 608 8.23 15.93 -29.94
CA ASN A 608 7.28 16.84 -29.31
C ASN A 608 6.87 16.26 -27.96
N VAL A 609 7.29 16.90 -26.88
CA VAL A 609 7.05 16.41 -25.50
C VAL A 609 5.56 16.43 -25.10
N ASN A 610 4.74 17.19 -25.82
CA ASN A 610 3.28 17.23 -25.62
C ASN A 610 2.52 16.21 -26.48
N ALA A 611 3.22 15.49 -27.36
CA ALA A 611 2.62 14.44 -28.18
C ALA A 611 2.85 13.06 -27.54
N ASN A 612 1.85 12.20 -27.62
CA ASN A 612 1.94 10.81 -27.18
C ASN A 612 2.64 9.96 -28.25
N ASN A 613 3.96 10.14 -28.42
CA ASN A 613 4.75 9.43 -29.42
C ASN A 613 4.93 7.95 -29.08
N PHE A 614 5.04 7.65 -27.79
CA PHE A 614 5.17 6.30 -27.24
C PHE A 614 4.14 6.16 -26.10
N PRO A 615 3.03 5.47 -26.29
CA PRO A 615 2.02 5.27 -25.25
C PRO A 615 2.64 4.63 -24.00
N GLY A 616 2.48 5.29 -22.85
CA GLY A 616 3.07 4.87 -21.57
C GLY A 616 4.51 5.28 -21.33
N GLU A 617 5.22 5.83 -22.33
CA GLU A 617 6.63 6.23 -22.22
C GLU A 617 6.86 7.62 -22.84
N PRO A 618 6.44 8.69 -22.18
CA PRO A 618 6.61 10.03 -22.70
C PRO A 618 8.08 10.47 -22.68
N ASN A 619 8.44 11.38 -23.57
CA ASN A 619 9.73 12.11 -23.57
C ASN A 619 10.99 11.26 -23.79
N LYS A 620 10.91 10.16 -24.53
CA LYS A 620 12.08 9.39 -24.91
C LYS A 620 12.51 9.65 -26.36
N ILE A 621 13.82 9.54 -26.57
CA ILE A 621 14.47 9.51 -27.88
C ILE A 621 15.13 8.15 -28.04
N VAL A 622 14.99 7.55 -29.21
CA VAL A 622 15.65 6.30 -29.57
C VAL A 622 16.61 6.55 -30.70
N PHE A 623 17.89 6.27 -30.48
CA PHE A 623 18.90 6.17 -31.54
C PHE A 623 18.78 4.77 -32.15
N MET A 624 18.52 4.70 -33.44
CA MET A 624 18.25 3.45 -34.13
C MET A 624 19.26 3.16 -35.20
N ASP A 625 19.48 1.87 -35.48
CA ASP A 625 20.39 1.36 -36.46
C ASP A 625 21.87 1.79 -36.20
N ILE A 626 22.22 1.87 -34.90
CA ILE A 626 23.58 2.21 -34.41
C ILE A 626 24.50 0.96 -34.41
N PRO A 627 25.84 1.14 -34.42
CA PRO A 627 26.78 0.05 -34.19
C PRO A 627 26.59 -0.63 -32.83
N ALA A 628 27.03 -1.88 -32.70
CA ALA A 628 26.94 -2.67 -31.48
C ALA A 628 27.64 -2.04 -30.27
N TYR A 629 28.76 -1.36 -30.54
CA TYR A 629 29.56 -0.67 -29.54
C TYR A 629 29.87 0.74 -30.06
N CYS A 630 29.27 1.75 -29.47
CA CYS A 630 29.48 3.13 -29.92
C CYS A 630 29.31 4.14 -28.79
N THR A 631 29.95 5.31 -28.99
CA THR A 631 29.78 6.47 -28.12
C THR A 631 28.91 7.50 -28.84
N ILE A 632 27.82 7.96 -28.18
CA ILE A 632 26.91 8.97 -28.70
C ILE A 632 27.10 10.26 -27.92
N ASN A 633 27.66 11.27 -28.57
CA ASN A 633 27.83 12.62 -28.05
C ASN A 633 26.75 13.54 -28.62
N ILE A 634 25.98 14.17 -27.73
CA ILE A 634 24.88 15.05 -28.08
C ILE A 634 25.27 16.49 -27.79
N TYR A 635 25.13 17.36 -28.78
CA TYR A 635 25.50 18.75 -28.73
C TYR A 635 24.32 19.68 -29.03
N THR A 636 24.34 20.88 -28.48
CA THR A 636 23.48 21.99 -28.93
C THR A 636 23.86 22.42 -30.34
N GLU A 637 23.04 23.27 -30.98
CA GLU A 637 23.36 23.92 -32.26
C GLU A 637 24.64 24.78 -32.19
N SER A 638 24.94 25.34 -31.00
CA SER A 638 26.17 26.12 -30.73
C SER A 638 27.41 25.24 -30.53
N GLY A 639 27.29 23.94 -30.44
CA GLY A 639 28.38 23.00 -30.24
C GLY A 639 28.72 22.67 -28.79
N ASP A 640 27.86 23.06 -27.84
CA ASP A 640 28.02 22.71 -26.42
C ASP A 640 27.62 21.26 -26.18
N LEU A 641 28.47 20.48 -25.51
CA LEU A 641 28.18 19.09 -25.17
C LEU A 641 27.12 19.01 -24.11
N VAL A 642 26.02 18.37 -24.46
CA VAL A 642 24.85 18.17 -23.62
C VAL A 642 24.92 16.86 -22.85
N LYS A 643 25.21 15.75 -23.53
CA LYS A 643 25.19 14.38 -22.99
C LYS A 643 26.16 13.51 -23.78
N THR A 644 26.81 12.59 -23.08
CA THR A 644 27.51 11.44 -23.66
C THR A 644 26.80 10.17 -23.22
N ILE A 645 26.55 9.27 -24.14
CA ILE A 645 25.97 7.95 -23.90
C ILE A 645 26.96 6.92 -24.46
N GLU A 646 27.39 6.02 -23.59
CA GLU A 646 28.20 4.86 -23.97
C GLU A 646 27.26 3.68 -24.25
N HIS A 647 27.26 3.21 -25.47
CA HIS A 647 26.46 2.09 -25.92
C HIS A 647 27.32 0.84 -26.07
N ASP A 648 27.10 -0.15 -25.20
CA ASP A 648 27.90 -1.38 -25.13
C ASP A 648 27.03 -2.66 -25.09
N SER A 649 25.72 -2.52 -25.35
CA SER A 649 24.75 -3.63 -25.27
C SER A 649 24.82 -4.62 -26.44
N GLY A 650 25.56 -4.31 -27.49
CA GLY A 650 25.58 -5.13 -28.71
C GLY A 650 24.34 -4.96 -29.59
N SER A 651 23.40 -4.12 -29.20
CA SER A 651 22.15 -3.85 -29.92
C SER A 651 22.32 -2.79 -31.02
N GLY A 652 21.29 -2.59 -31.82
CA GLY A 652 21.25 -1.54 -32.84
C GLY A 652 20.41 -0.33 -32.42
N ASP A 653 20.04 -0.23 -31.17
CA ASP A 653 19.26 0.89 -30.62
C ASP A 653 19.70 1.25 -29.21
N GLU A 654 19.58 2.55 -28.90
CA GLU A 654 19.86 3.13 -27.60
C GLU A 654 18.76 4.10 -27.23
N ILE A 655 18.27 4.03 -25.97
CA ILE A 655 17.17 4.85 -25.47
C ILE A 655 17.72 5.95 -24.57
N TRP A 656 17.27 7.18 -24.80
CA TRP A 656 17.56 8.32 -23.96
C TRP A 656 16.27 8.97 -23.46
N GLY A 657 16.04 8.94 -22.16
CA GLY A 657 14.79 9.38 -21.50
C GLY A 657 13.75 8.27 -21.45
N GLY A 658 12.58 8.59 -20.94
CA GLY A 658 11.44 7.62 -20.84
C GLY A 658 11.47 6.73 -19.60
N ASN A 659 12.46 6.84 -18.73
CA ASN A 659 12.51 6.13 -17.45
C ASN A 659 11.50 6.73 -16.46
N ILE A 660 10.87 5.90 -15.62
CA ILE A 660 9.91 6.31 -14.57
C ILE A 660 10.52 7.33 -13.59
N LEU A 661 11.82 7.24 -13.34
CA LEU A 661 12.57 8.18 -12.49
C LEU A 661 13.13 9.37 -13.29
N ASP A 662 13.25 9.26 -14.61
CA ASP A 662 13.80 10.30 -15.50
C ASP A 662 12.80 10.56 -16.65
N LEU A 663 11.62 11.03 -16.31
CA LEU A 663 10.51 11.31 -17.23
C LEU A 663 10.84 12.39 -18.29
N GLN A 664 12.11 12.85 -18.32
CA GLN A 664 12.50 13.99 -19.15
C GLN A 664 13.88 13.77 -19.76
N THR A 665 14.02 14.12 -21.03
CA THR A 665 15.33 14.25 -21.67
C THR A 665 16.14 15.34 -20.95
N VAL A 666 17.16 14.94 -20.20
CA VAL A 666 17.99 15.83 -19.39
C VAL A 666 19.46 15.79 -19.84
N SER A 667 20.15 16.92 -19.65
CA SER A 667 21.59 17.04 -19.89
C SER A 667 22.40 16.23 -18.85
N LYS A 668 23.71 16.15 -19.05
CA LYS A 668 24.67 15.57 -18.10
C LYS A 668 24.57 16.17 -16.69
N SER A 669 24.14 17.42 -16.57
CA SER A 669 23.95 18.13 -15.29
C SER A 669 22.51 18.08 -14.76
N GLY A 670 21.64 17.22 -15.30
CA GLY A 670 20.25 17.07 -14.85
C GLY A 670 19.33 18.23 -15.30
N GLN A 671 19.75 19.08 -16.22
CA GLN A 671 18.95 20.19 -16.73
C GLN A 671 18.04 19.73 -17.86
N LEU A 672 16.79 20.16 -17.85
CA LEU A 672 15.84 19.93 -18.93
C LEU A 672 16.32 20.53 -20.25
N LEU A 673 16.23 19.75 -21.31
CA LEU A 673 16.52 20.26 -22.65
C LEU A 673 15.40 21.19 -23.11
N VAL A 674 15.78 22.33 -23.64
CA VAL A 674 14.85 23.31 -24.21
C VAL A 674 14.48 22.97 -25.65
N SER A 675 13.44 23.60 -26.19
CA SER A 675 13.13 23.51 -27.62
C SER A 675 14.32 23.99 -28.45
N GLY A 676 14.72 23.19 -29.42
CA GLY A 676 15.89 23.53 -30.26
C GLY A 676 16.32 22.39 -31.16
N LEU A 677 17.33 22.70 -31.99
CA LEU A 677 18.06 21.73 -32.82
C LEU A 677 19.22 21.15 -32.01
N TYR A 678 19.35 19.83 -32.03
CA TYR A 678 20.46 19.10 -31.42
C TYR A 678 21.19 18.26 -32.45
N ILE A 679 22.45 18.02 -32.19
CA ILE A 679 23.35 17.28 -33.06
C ILE A 679 23.85 16.07 -32.28
N ALA A 680 23.62 14.86 -32.77
CA ALA A 680 24.20 13.63 -32.23
C ALA A 680 25.38 13.19 -33.14
N GLN A 681 26.52 13.03 -32.52
CA GLN A 681 27.72 12.42 -33.11
C GLN A 681 27.85 11.01 -32.56
N ILE A 682 27.79 10.03 -33.43
CA ILE A 682 27.89 8.61 -33.08
C ILE A 682 29.28 8.14 -33.57
N THR A 683 30.10 7.65 -32.66
CA THR A 683 31.41 7.08 -32.96
C THR A 683 31.36 5.57 -32.73
N ASP A 684 31.62 4.81 -33.75
CA ASP A 684 31.79 3.35 -33.66
C ASP A 684 33.13 3.07 -32.95
N ASN A 685 33.05 2.40 -31.81
CA ASN A 685 34.22 2.18 -30.94
C ASN A 685 35.17 1.12 -31.52
N ASP A 686 34.70 0.24 -32.40
CA ASP A 686 35.50 -0.79 -33.04
C ASP A 686 36.28 -0.23 -34.23
N SER A 687 35.62 0.54 -35.10
CA SER A 687 36.25 1.08 -36.32
C SER A 687 36.82 2.48 -36.15
N GLY A 688 36.37 3.25 -35.17
CA GLY A 688 36.68 4.68 -35.00
C GLY A 688 36.00 5.59 -36.03
N GLU A 689 35.14 5.05 -36.90
CA GLU A 689 34.37 5.86 -37.83
C GLU A 689 33.28 6.65 -37.09
N MET A 690 32.87 7.78 -37.68
CA MET A 690 31.87 8.68 -37.09
C MET A 690 30.75 8.99 -38.06
N ALA A 691 29.55 9.12 -37.51
CA ALA A 691 28.38 9.67 -38.18
C ALA A 691 27.77 10.82 -37.37
N ILE A 692 27.15 11.76 -38.08
CA ILE A 692 26.44 12.89 -37.47
C ILE A 692 24.98 12.85 -37.93
N THR A 693 24.06 12.90 -36.97
CA THR A 693 22.62 13.06 -37.25
C THR A 693 22.08 14.25 -36.47
N LYS A 694 20.94 14.77 -36.90
CA LYS A 694 20.27 15.92 -36.28
C LYS A 694 18.86 15.55 -35.84
N PHE A 695 18.44 16.13 -34.74
CA PHE A 695 17.06 15.99 -34.26
C PHE A 695 16.58 17.27 -33.58
N VAL A 696 15.26 17.43 -33.50
CA VAL A 696 14.61 18.63 -32.95
C VAL A 696 13.79 18.22 -31.73
N ILE A 697 13.90 19.03 -30.67
CA ILE A 697 13.01 18.93 -29.48
C ILE A 697 12.05 20.12 -29.51
N ILE A 698 10.77 19.87 -29.26
CA ILE A 698 9.67 20.83 -29.16
C ILE A 698 9.01 20.64 -27.78
N ARG A 699 9.13 21.68 -26.93
CA ARG A 699 8.48 21.73 -25.60
C ARG A 699 7.40 22.81 -25.56
#